data_8bf0b1283f0dc7a4cf5ba239614e2fb7
#
_entry.id   8bf0b1283f0dc7a4cf5ba239614e2fb7
#
_cell.length_a   1.000
_cell.length_b   1.000
_cell.length_c   1.000
_cell.angle_alpha   90.00
_cell.angle_beta   90.00
_cell.angle_gamma   90.00
#
_symmetry.space_group_name_H-M   'P 1'
#
loop_
_entity.id
_entity.type
_entity.pdbx_description
1 polymer ?
#
loop_
_entity_poly.entity_id
_entity_poly.type
_entity_poly.pdbx_seq_one_letter_code
_entity_poly.pdbx_strand_id
1 'polypeptide(L)'
;MKKHIILSAGAMLASMALAAQQLPLDTAVVFGKLPNGLTYYIRHNEEPRERAYFYIAQRVGSVQEEEEQRGLAHFLVHMCFNGTTHFPGNKIVEYCESIGVKFGNNLNAYTSTEETVYNIDDVPVNDNNIDSCLLILRDWSDGLLLLPEEIEKERGVIHEEWRMRTSAQMRILNRNLETLYPNSRYGKRMPIGLMSVVDNFAPQTLRDYYEKWYRPDLQGIIVVGDFDAKDMEKRIQKTFGDVEMPENPAEFKRFDVPPTFEPIYVIDKDKEMQRTIIEVIYKTPAIPYEMANTTTTYMLSFVRSVIGRSLNARLAELARKDDCPFAMAECGFDNYLLANTEDCFYGAVIPKEGRDKEAVALLMQEIERARRFGITGTEAYRARQEILSSVERSYDNRDKQYSSYYVNKAVRHFLSNKPYPGLATEYELYKSFDQQIPIELCSQLMAQATASIDTNFVFLAMYPDKEGLDLPTVDDMKKIITDSRKAELEAYVDNVKDEPLIAQLPKKGKITKEQPSDFGYTVWTLSNGSRVFFKQTDFSNTEVRALGISWGGNATITDLAMLPTIKVFNSVISSTGLGNFTTTELQKKLAGKQASLRPQLSTYQEYLSGSSTPKDMRTLFELIYMRFQEPANDVDGFNSCMARLRTSLENAAKEPMNAFNDSINATIYDHNPRQMDIKLEDLDKVKYEDVRRIYSERFKSAGDFDFIFTGAFNTDSLRLYVEQYIASLPGVKKREPRATEQVETYHQGSTENRFVRSMETPQAWFYQFWHGAHQYNLPDAIAASAYGSILRQRYTKTIREEKGFAYSVSASAALGRGVVDGLSVEIYCPFTPVKCDSVAMLVRQSIDDIAANGVTNEELTSFKLFQQKQFDNNQRQNGYWAGLIEDKLEWDIDSHTEFVSILEKLSSDDIRNYVNNVVLKANNCITIIMLPEDFTEKELGEQ
;
A
#
# COMPACT_ATOMS: atom_id res chain seq x y z
N MET A 1 -28.50 35.08 14.02
CA MET A 1 -27.82 34.24 13.01
C MET A 1 -27.19 32.98 13.57
N LYS A 2 -26.46 32.96 14.74
CA LYS A 2 -25.81 31.76 15.31
C LYS A 2 -26.77 30.60 15.67
N LYS A 3 -28.04 30.84 16.02
CA LYS A 3 -29.01 29.76 16.31
C LYS A 3 -29.66 29.13 15.06
N HIS A 4 -29.62 29.76 13.91
CA HIS A 4 -30.29 29.28 12.70
C HIS A 4 -29.41 28.33 11.87
N ILE A 5 -28.07 28.37 11.99
CA ILE A 5 -27.16 27.51 11.26
C ILE A 5 -27.12 26.11 11.87
N ILE A 6 -27.14 26.01 13.21
CA ILE A 6 -27.22 24.74 13.92
C ILE A 6 -28.59 24.07 13.72
N LEU A 7 -29.67 24.85 13.62
CA LEU A 7 -31.00 24.34 13.34
C LEU A 7 -31.18 23.85 11.90
N SER A 8 -30.47 24.43 10.90
CA SER A 8 -30.59 24.01 9.50
C SER A 8 -29.87 22.70 9.22
N ALA A 9 -28.68 22.47 9.81
CA ALA A 9 -27.97 21.19 9.71
C ALA A 9 -28.75 20.07 10.42
N GLY A 10 -29.23 20.34 11.62
CA GLY A 10 -30.09 19.39 12.35
C GLY A 10 -31.45 19.12 11.67
N ALA A 11 -32.04 20.10 11.01
CA ALA A 11 -33.30 19.95 10.28
C ALA A 11 -33.12 19.18 8.96
N MET A 12 -31.97 19.31 8.27
CA MET A 12 -31.66 18.54 7.07
C MET A 12 -31.36 17.08 7.41
N LEU A 13 -30.56 16.82 8.43
CA LEU A 13 -30.33 15.47 8.98
C LEU A 13 -31.62 14.86 9.52
N ALA A 14 -32.47 15.61 10.19
CA ALA A 14 -33.75 15.13 10.69
C ALA A 14 -34.77 14.85 9.57
N SER A 15 -34.80 15.64 8.51
CA SER A 15 -35.66 15.37 7.34
C SER A 15 -35.13 14.19 6.50
N MET A 16 -33.82 13.98 6.44
CA MET A 16 -33.19 12.81 5.83
C MET A 16 -33.42 11.55 6.67
N ALA A 17 -33.44 11.67 8.01
CA ALA A 17 -33.69 10.53 8.90
C ALA A 17 -35.11 9.93 8.75
N LEU A 18 -36.11 10.73 8.41
CA LEU A 18 -37.48 10.29 8.17
C LEU A 18 -37.70 9.50 6.87
N ALA A 19 -36.74 9.60 5.91
CA ALA A 19 -36.77 8.93 4.61
C ALA A 19 -35.65 7.93 4.38
N ALA A 20 -34.75 7.73 5.35
CA ALA A 20 -33.57 6.88 5.21
C ALA A 20 -33.95 5.40 5.24
N GLN A 21 -34.05 4.77 4.08
CA GLN A 21 -34.24 3.34 3.96
C GLN A 21 -32.92 2.61 4.33
N GLN A 22 -33.02 1.65 5.25
CA GLN A 22 -31.92 0.75 5.55
C GLN A 22 -31.53 -0.07 4.31
N LEU A 23 -30.26 -0.17 4.03
CA LEU A 23 -29.78 -1.02 2.96
C LEU A 23 -29.80 -2.49 3.38
N PRO A 24 -30.29 -3.38 2.52
CA PRO A 24 -30.24 -4.80 2.83
C PRO A 24 -28.78 -5.29 2.84
N LEU A 25 -28.49 -6.21 3.74
CA LEU A 25 -27.23 -6.97 3.67
C LEU A 25 -27.21 -7.81 2.39
N ASP A 26 -26.02 -8.09 1.86
CA ASP A 26 -25.85 -9.02 0.75
C ASP A 26 -26.52 -10.37 1.05
N THR A 27 -27.43 -10.80 0.17
CA THR A 27 -28.22 -12.03 0.36
C THR A 27 -27.38 -13.31 0.36
N ALA A 28 -26.13 -13.24 -0.10
CA ALA A 28 -25.20 -14.36 -0.03
C ALA A 28 -24.53 -14.51 1.36
N VAL A 29 -24.78 -13.57 2.27
CA VAL A 29 -24.22 -13.60 3.63
C VAL A 29 -25.24 -14.24 4.58
N VAL A 30 -24.84 -15.31 5.26
CA VAL A 30 -25.53 -15.84 6.41
C VAL A 30 -25.11 -15.00 7.62
N PHE A 31 -26.05 -14.23 8.13
CA PHE A 31 -25.84 -13.29 9.23
C PHE A 31 -26.70 -13.69 10.43
N GLY A 32 -26.13 -13.66 11.62
CA GLY A 32 -26.87 -13.95 12.83
C GLY A 32 -26.21 -13.42 14.09
N LYS A 33 -26.93 -13.62 15.19
CA LYS A 33 -26.48 -13.29 16.54
C LYS A 33 -26.77 -14.47 17.47
N LEU A 34 -25.78 -14.92 18.22
CA LEU A 34 -25.93 -15.99 19.21
C LEU A 34 -26.67 -15.48 20.45
N PRO A 35 -27.27 -16.37 21.27
CA PRO A 35 -27.96 -15.98 22.50
C PRO A 35 -27.11 -15.19 23.50
N ASN A 36 -25.79 -15.42 23.52
CA ASN A 36 -24.85 -14.69 24.35
C ASN A 36 -24.47 -13.30 23.79
N GLY A 37 -24.99 -12.93 22.63
CA GLY A 37 -24.77 -11.63 22.03
C GLY A 37 -23.70 -11.56 20.92
N LEU A 38 -22.92 -12.63 20.69
CA LEU A 38 -21.91 -12.67 19.65
C LEU A 38 -22.55 -12.62 18.27
N THR A 39 -22.00 -11.78 17.40
CA THR A 39 -22.47 -11.61 16.02
C THR A 39 -21.65 -12.45 15.06
N TYR A 40 -22.24 -13.01 14.00
CA TYR A 40 -21.46 -13.72 12.97
C TYR A 40 -21.90 -13.36 11.55
N TYR A 41 -20.93 -13.45 10.65
CA TYR A 41 -21.07 -13.28 9.20
C TYR A 41 -20.39 -14.45 8.52
N ILE A 42 -21.12 -15.16 7.67
CA ILE A 42 -20.60 -16.31 6.92
C ILE A 42 -20.94 -16.10 5.46
N ARG A 43 -19.97 -16.30 4.59
CA ARG A 43 -20.19 -16.23 3.15
C ARG A 43 -19.42 -17.33 2.43
N HIS A 44 -20.13 -18.12 1.61
CA HIS A 44 -19.46 -18.98 0.63
C HIS A 44 -18.87 -18.14 -0.50
N ASN A 45 -17.61 -18.38 -0.85
CA ASN A 45 -16.91 -17.74 -1.97
C ASN A 45 -15.78 -18.64 -2.45
N GLU A 46 -15.74 -18.94 -3.77
CA GLU A 46 -14.80 -19.86 -4.37
C GLU A 46 -13.45 -19.22 -4.80
N GLU A 47 -13.22 -17.95 -4.52
CA GLU A 47 -11.97 -17.28 -4.87
C GLU A 47 -11.21 -16.75 -3.64
N PRO A 48 -10.02 -17.29 -3.34
CA PRO A 48 -9.38 -18.45 -3.97
C PRO A 48 -10.06 -19.77 -3.60
N ARG A 49 -9.99 -20.78 -4.50
CA ARG A 49 -10.61 -22.10 -4.29
C ARG A 49 -9.97 -22.85 -3.13
N GLU A 50 -10.77 -23.65 -2.46
CA GLU A 50 -10.34 -24.47 -1.32
C GLU A 50 -9.63 -23.67 -0.23
N ARG A 51 -10.01 -22.40 -0.06
CA ARG A 51 -9.45 -21.49 0.94
C ARG A 51 -10.53 -20.79 1.74
N ALA A 52 -10.22 -20.48 2.98
CA ALA A 52 -11.08 -19.75 3.88
C ALA A 52 -10.31 -18.68 4.68
N TYR A 53 -11.04 -17.65 5.10
CA TYR A 53 -10.57 -16.49 5.84
C TYR A 53 -11.36 -16.43 7.14
N PHE A 54 -10.67 -16.40 8.27
CA PHE A 54 -11.25 -16.40 9.62
C PHE A 54 -10.88 -15.15 10.36
N TYR A 55 -11.87 -14.41 10.80
CA TYR A 55 -11.69 -13.14 11.51
C TYR A 55 -12.50 -13.08 12.79
N ILE A 56 -11.92 -12.49 13.84
CA ILE A 56 -12.66 -11.99 14.99
C ILE A 56 -12.40 -10.50 15.11
N ALA A 57 -13.48 -9.71 15.11
CA ALA A 57 -13.45 -8.26 15.25
C ALA A 57 -14.02 -7.86 16.62
N GLN A 58 -13.34 -6.91 17.27
CA GLN A 58 -13.71 -6.36 18.58
C GLN A 58 -14.09 -4.89 18.42
N ARG A 59 -15.23 -4.47 18.96
CA ARG A 59 -15.64 -3.05 19.01
C ARG A 59 -14.94 -2.29 20.13
N VAL A 60 -13.69 -2.61 20.42
CA VAL A 60 -12.88 -1.99 21.48
C VAL A 60 -11.48 -1.74 20.98
N GLY A 61 -10.90 -0.65 21.44
CA GLY A 61 -9.54 -0.25 21.13
C GLY A 61 -8.96 0.60 22.26
N SER A 62 -7.96 1.44 21.95
CA SER A 62 -7.26 2.22 22.98
C SER A 62 -8.14 3.27 23.68
N VAL A 63 -9.23 3.73 23.06
CA VAL A 63 -10.10 4.74 23.68
C VAL A 63 -10.85 4.21 24.91
N GLN A 64 -10.98 2.88 25.07
CA GLN A 64 -11.57 2.23 26.24
C GLN A 64 -10.59 2.07 27.42
N GLU A 65 -9.29 2.31 27.22
CA GLU A 65 -8.27 2.18 28.27
C GLU A 65 -8.45 3.19 29.39
N GLU A 66 -8.20 2.80 30.62
CA GLU A 66 -8.01 3.73 31.75
C GLU A 66 -6.59 4.35 31.70
N GLU A 67 -6.26 5.30 32.59
CA GLU A 67 -4.97 6.00 32.52
C GLU A 67 -3.79 5.04 32.73
N GLU A 68 -3.92 4.07 33.65
CA GLU A 68 -2.93 3.03 33.93
C GLU A 68 -2.88 1.92 32.87
N GLN A 69 -3.77 1.95 31.86
CA GLN A 69 -3.88 0.97 30.79
C GLN A 69 -3.42 1.50 29.43
N ARG A 70 -2.88 2.73 29.35
CA ARG A 70 -2.52 3.37 28.08
C ARG A 70 -1.45 2.58 27.31
N GLY A 71 -1.87 1.91 26.23
CA GLY A 71 -1.08 1.00 25.39
C GLY A 71 -1.44 -0.48 25.59
N LEU A 72 -2.32 -0.82 26.55
CA LEU A 72 -2.64 -2.21 26.85
C LEU A 72 -3.60 -2.84 25.82
N ALA A 73 -4.41 -2.05 25.12
CA ALA A 73 -5.18 -2.54 23.98
C ALA A 73 -4.26 -3.11 22.90
N HIS A 74 -3.17 -2.43 22.61
CA HIS A 74 -2.16 -2.88 21.65
C HIS A 74 -1.29 -4.02 22.22
N PHE A 75 -0.86 -3.91 23.47
CA PHE A 75 -0.12 -4.98 24.13
C PHE A 75 -0.88 -6.31 24.14
N LEU A 76 -2.21 -6.26 24.35
CA LEU A 76 -3.06 -7.44 24.32
C LEU A 76 -3.09 -8.11 22.94
N VAL A 77 -3.00 -7.33 21.86
CA VAL A 77 -2.90 -7.88 20.49
C VAL A 77 -1.69 -8.79 20.33
N HIS A 78 -0.56 -8.39 20.88
CA HIS A 78 0.66 -9.20 20.89
C HIS A 78 0.49 -10.48 21.72
N MET A 79 -0.11 -10.34 22.90
CA MET A 79 -0.34 -11.47 23.80
C MET A 79 -1.27 -12.55 23.22
N CYS A 80 -2.10 -12.22 22.23
CA CYS A 80 -2.94 -13.20 21.53
C CYS A 80 -2.12 -14.26 20.77
N PHE A 81 -0.84 -14.01 20.50
CA PHE A 81 0.09 -14.95 19.88
C PHE A 81 1.01 -15.64 20.88
N ASN A 82 1.01 -15.22 22.17
CA ASN A 82 1.93 -15.64 23.22
C ASN A 82 1.29 -16.57 24.27
N GLY A 83 0.35 -17.39 23.85
CA GLY A 83 -0.24 -18.44 24.66
C GLY A 83 -1.71 -18.28 24.98
N THR A 84 -2.45 -19.30 24.57
CA THR A 84 -3.89 -19.45 24.85
C THR A 84 -4.18 -20.80 25.49
N THR A 85 -5.41 -21.01 25.92
CA THR A 85 -5.85 -22.23 26.62
C THR A 85 -5.54 -23.50 25.85
N HIS A 86 -5.81 -23.52 24.55
CA HIS A 86 -5.58 -24.71 23.72
C HIS A 86 -4.25 -24.65 22.95
N PHE A 87 -3.64 -23.47 22.81
CA PHE A 87 -2.39 -23.24 22.10
C PHE A 87 -1.39 -22.50 23.01
N PRO A 88 -0.74 -23.20 23.97
CA PRO A 88 0.19 -22.54 24.88
C PRO A 88 1.48 -22.07 24.17
N GLY A 89 2.04 -20.95 24.64
CA GLY A 89 3.23 -20.34 24.04
C GLY A 89 3.00 -19.94 22.57
N ASN A 90 3.92 -20.30 21.69
CA ASN A 90 3.87 -19.95 20.27
C ASN A 90 3.08 -20.94 19.38
N LYS A 91 2.26 -21.81 19.98
CA LYS A 91 1.58 -22.90 19.26
C LYS A 91 0.57 -22.47 18.20
N ILE A 92 -0.01 -21.26 18.31
CA ILE A 92 -0.85 -20.68 17.25
C ILE A 92 -0.02 -20.46 15.98
N VAL A 93 1.12 -19.82 16.12
CA VAL A 93 2.02 -19.53 14.99
C VAL A 93 2.54 -20.82 14.37
N GLU A 94 3.05 -21.74 15.21
CA GLU A 94 3.54 -23.04 14.75
C GLU A 94 2.45 -23.83 14.00
N TYR A 95 1.23 -23.88 14.53
CA TYR A 95 0.10 -24.55 13.86
C TYR A 95 -0.22 -23.91 12.51
N CYS A 96 -0.39 -22.58 12.49
CA CYS A 96 -0.71 -21.84 11.25
C CYS A 96 0.38 -22.04 10.19
N GLU A 97 1.65 -21.94 10.56
CA GLU A 97 2.76 -22.19 9.63
C GLU A 97 2.80 -23.64 9.14
N SER A 98 2.42 -24.62 9.97
CA SER A 98 2.35 -26.03 9.57
C SER A 98 1.31 -26.32 8.49
N ILE A 99 0.30 -25.46 8.34
CA ILE A 99 -0.73 -25.55 7.28
C ILE A 99 -0.51 -24.54 6.14
N GLY A 100 0.67 -23.90 6.07
CA GLY A 100 1.05 -22.95 5.02
C GLY A 100 0.45 -21.54 5.19
N VAL A 101 0.05 -21.18 6.41
CA VAL A 101 -0.40 -19.84 6.79
C VAL A 101 0.76 -19.12 7.50
N LYS A 102 1.35 -18.09 6.88
CA LYS A 102 2.54 -17.41 7.41
C LYS A 102 2.21 -16.29 8.37
N PHE A 103 2.93 -16.25 9.50
CA PHE A 103 2.88 -15.12 10.44
C PHE A 103 3.31 -13.81 9.78
N GLY A 104 2.61 -12.74 10.10
CA GLY A 104 2.81 -11.41 9.54
C GLY A 104 2.17 -11.19 8.15
N ASN A 105 1.99 -12.25 7.36
CA ASN A 105 1.35 -12.14 6.03
C ASN A 105 -0.13 -12.58 6.05
N ASN A 106 -0.39 -13.80 6.55
CA ASN A 106 -1.71 -14.42 6.56
C ASN A 106 -2.30 -14.52 7.97
N LEU A 107 -1.45 -14.61 8.99
CA LEU A 107 -1.81 -14.56 10.39
C LEU A 107 -1.36 -13.21 10.93
N ASN A 108 -2.31 -12.36 11.34
CA ASN A 108 -2.01 -11.00 11.77
C ASN A 108 -3.11 -10.46 12.70
N ALA A 109 -2.88 -9.29 13.27
CA ALA A 109 -3.86 -8.52 14.02
C ALA A 109 -3.53 -7.03 13.98
N TYR A 110 -4.53 -6.19 14.23
CA TYR A 110 -4.31 -4.76 14.43
C TYR A 110 -5.26 -4.21 15.49
N THR A 111 -4.83 -3.14 16.15
CA THR A 111 -5.69 -2.33 17.00
C THR A 111 -5.61 -0.86 16.61
N SER A 112 -6.72 -0.16 16.76
CA SER A 112 -6.81 1.28 16.60
C SER A 112 -7.42 1.92 17.86
N THR A 113 -7.88 3.15 17.76
CA THR A 113 -8.54 3.83 18.87
C THR A 113 -9.86 3.16 19.29
N GLU A 114 -10.64 2.59 18.35
CA GLU A 114 -11.99 2.10 18.59
C GLU A 114 -12.22 0.63 18.27
N GLU A 115 -11.24 -0.03 17.71
CA GLU A 115 -11.41 -1.40 17.19
C GLU A 115 -10.12 -2.22 17.29
N THR A 116 -10.32 -3.54 17.38
CA THR A 116 -9.24 -4.53 17.28
C THR A 116 -9.72 -5.68 16.41
N VAL A 117 -8.88 -6.16 15.50
CA VAL A 117 -9.22 -7.25 14.57
C VAL A 117 -8.06 -8.22 14.48
N TYR A 118 -8.39 -9.52 14.53
CA TYR A 118 -7.46 -10.63 14.33
C TYR A 118 -7.88 -11.43 13.11
N ASN A 119 -6.93 -11.92 12.35
CA ASN A 119 -7.20 -12.64 11.12
C ASN A 119 -6.27 -13.84 10.89
N ILE A 120 -6.85 -14.87 10.27
CA ILE A 120 -6.16 -16.04 9.70
C ILE A 120 -6.63 -16.15 8.26
N ASP A 121 -5.77 -15.77 7.31
CA ASP A 121 -6.11 -15.67 5.90
C ASP A 121 -5.61 -16.87 5.10
N ASP A 122 -6.35 -17.19 4.04
CA ASP A 122 -5.92 -18.13 3.03
C ASP A 122 -5.66 -19.54 3.59
N VAL A 123 -6.50 -19.97 4.53
CA VAL A 123 -6.45 -21.28 5.20
C VAL A 123 -6.91 -22.37 4.23
N PRO A 124 -6.16 -23.48 4.05
CA PRO A 124 -6.65 -24.64 3.29
C PRO A 124 -7.91 -25.25 3.92
N VAL A 125 -8.97 -25.42 3.14
CA VAL A 125 -10.27 -25.90 3.60
C VAL A 125 -10.26 -27.42 3.80
N ASN A 126 -10.35 -27.85 5.03
CA ASN A 126 -10.69 -29.18 5.49
C ASN A 126 -11.24 -29.09 6.92
N ASP A 127 -11.89 -30.15 7.39
CA ASP A 127 -12.54 -30.15 8.71
C ASP A 127 -11.58 -29.80 9.86
N ASN A 128 -10.38 -30.35 9.86
CA ASN A 128 -9.40 -30.14 10.92
C ASN A 128 -8.95 -28.66 10.95
N ASN A 129 -8.63 -28.08 9.80
CA ASN A 129 -8.19 -26.69 9.73
C ASN A 129 -9.30 -25.71 10.08
N ILE A 130 -10.54 -25.97 9.64
CA ILE A 130 -11.71 -25.18 10.01
C ILE A 130 -11.91 -25.20 11.52
N ASP A 131 -11.97 -26.38 12.14
CA ASP A 131 -12.22 -26.53 13.57
C ASP A 131 -11.07 -25.91 14.40
N SER A 132 -9.82 -26.08 13.97
CA SER A 132 -8.67 -25.48 14.65
C SER A 132 -8.65 -23.95 14.54
N CYS A 133 -8.94 -23.37 13.36
CA CYS A 133 -9.04 -21.92 13.21
C CYS A 133 -10.20 -21.34 14.03
N LEU A 134 -11.36 -21.98 14.05
CA LEU A 134 -12.45 -21.55 14.92
C LEU A 134 -12.07 -21.66 16.41
N LEU A 135 -11.30 -22.66 16.81
CA LEU A 135 -10.78 -22.79 18.17
C LEU A 135 -9.77 -21.69 18.51
N ILE A 136 -8.92 -21.30 17.57
CA ILE A 136 -8.03 -20.15 17.76
C ILE A 136 -8.84 -18.86 17.95
N LEU A 137 -9.85 -18.62 17.11
CA LEU A 137 -10.72 -17.44 17.29
C LEU A 137 -11.46 -17.48 18.66
N ARG A 138 -11.86 -18.69 19.11
CA ARG A 138 -12.46 -18.86 20.42
C ARG A 138 -11.48 -18.51 21.54
N ASP A 139 -10.25 -19.00 21.46
CA ASP A 139 -9.22 -18.68 22.44
C ASP A 139 -8.89 -17.17 22.49
N TRP A 140 -8.89 -16.51 21.35
CA TRP A 140 -8.77 -15.03 21.32
C TRP A 140 -9.97 -14.32 21.96
N SER A 141 -11.15 -14.94 21.91
CA SER A 141 -12.35 -14.37 22.52
C SER A 141 -12.31 -14.39 24.05
N ASP A 142 -11.99 -15.55 24.68
CA ASP A 142 -12.06 -15.71 26.13
C ASP A 142 -11.01 -16.68 26.73
N GLY A 143 -10.00 -17.11 25.94
CA GLY A 143 -9.03 -18.11 26.35
C GLY A 143 -7.57 -17.65 26.48
N LEU A 144 -7.28 -16.36 26.61
CA LEU A 144 -5.90 -15.87 26.74
C LEU A 144 -5.29 -16.21 28.10
N LEU A 145 -4.08 -16.76 28.12
CA LEU A 145 -3.38 -17.12 29.36
C LEU A 145 -2.78 -15.89 30.07
N LEU A 146 -2.24 -14.95 29.34
CA LEU A 146 -1.60 -13.72 29.83
C LEU A 146 -0.58 -14.01 30.93
N LEU A 147 0.36 -14.94 30.63
CA LEU A 147 1.37 -15.38 31.58
C LEU A 147 2.38 -14.25 31.87
N PRO A 148 2.73 -14.02 33.14
CA PRO A 148 3.66 -12.93 33.49
C PRO A 148 5.00 -13.01 32.76
N GLU A 149 5.56 -14.21 32.58
CA GLU A 149 6.80 -14.43 31.85
C GLU A 149 6.73 -14.06 30.37
N GLU A 150 5.59 -14.28 29.72
CA GLU A 150 5.42 -13.87 28.32
C GLU A 150 5.18 -12.36 28.19
N ILE A 151 4.46 -11.77 29.15
CA ILE A 151 4.31 -10.31 29.23
C ILE A 151 5.68 -9.63 29.34
N GLU A 152 6.56 -10.10 30.22
CA GLU A 152 7.90 -9.51 30.40
C GLU A 152 8.76 -9.60 29.11
N LYS A 153 8.69 -10.70 28.38
CA LYS A 153 9.38 -10.84 27.08
C LYS A 153 8.82 -9.86 26.04
N GLU A 154 7.51 -9.68 25.98
CA GLU A 154 6.86 -8.89 24.96
C GLU A 154 7.07 -7.38 25.13
N ARG A 155 7.40 -6.88 26.33
CA ARG A 155 7.73 -5.46 26.56
C ARG A 155 8.85 -4.98 25.62
N GLY A 156 9.89 -5.79 25.43
CA GLY A 156 10.99 -5.48 24.50
C GLY A 156 10.53 -5.35 23.05
N VAL A 157 9.65 -6.25 22.60
CA VAL A 157 9.08 -6.24 21.23
C VAL A 157 8.24 -4.98 21.00
N ILE A 158 7.41 -4.60 21.97
CA ILE A 158 6.61 -3.35 21.90
C ILE A 158 7.52 -2.11 21.84
N HIS A 159 8.61 -2.10 22.58
CA HIS A 159 9.59 -1.01 22.51
C HIS A 159 10.22 -0.87 21.13
N GLU A 160 10.61 -1.98 20.50
CA GLU A 160 11.17 -1.95 19.16
C GLU A 160 10.14 -1.50 18.13
N GLU A 161 8.87 -1.92 18.27
CA GLU A 161 7.80 -1.42 17.43
C GLU A 161 7.59 0.08 17.59
N TRP A 162 7.56 0.57 18.82
CA TRP A 162 7.46 2.01 19.12
C TRP A 162 8.59 2.80 18.45
N ARG A 163 9.84 2.32 18.54
CA ARG A 163 10.97 2.96 17.85
C ARG A 163 10.77 3.01 16.35
N MET A 164 10.42 1.90 15.74
CA MET A 164 10.22 1.81 14.29
C MET A 164 9.07 2.70 13.79
N ARG A 165 8.01 2.85 14.58
CA ARG A 165 6.82 3.63 14.19
C ARG A 165 6.90 5.11 14.56
N THR A 166 7.89 5.52 15.34
CA THR A 166 8.04 6.91 15.82
C THR A 166 8.75 7.77 14.77
N SER A 167 8.02 8.14 13.70
CA SER A 167 8.48 9.12 12.71
C SER A 167 8.39 10.56 13.24
N ALA A 168 9.06 11.51 12.57
CA ALA A 168 8.97 12.94 12.87
C ALA A 168 7.52 13.44 12.89
N GLN A 169 6.70 13.05 11.91
CA GLN A 169 5.29 13.41 11.83
C GLN A 169 4.51 12.85 13.03
N MET A 170 4.77 11.59 13.41
CA MET A 170 4.13 10.96 14.56
C MET A 170 4.53 11.62 15.89
N ARG A 171 5.79 12.05 16.04
CA ARG A 171 6.22 12.80 17.22
C ARG A 171 5.50 14.15 17.33
N ILE A 172 5.37 14.88 16.22
CA ILE A 172 4.60 16.14 16.19
C ILE A 172 3.14 15.90 16.58
N LEU A 173 2.50 14.89 15.97
CA LEU A 173 1.11 14.55 16.27
C LEU A 173 0.93 14.21 17.75
N ASN A 174 1.78 13.34 18.31
CA ASN A 174 1.70 12.92 19.72
C ASN A 174 1.86 14.10 20.70
N ARG A 175 2.80 15.01 20.45
CA ARG A 175 3.01 16.19 21.30
C ARG A 175 1.78 17.12 21.32
N ASN A 176 1.04 17.17 20.22
CA ASN A 176 -0.07 18.10 20.02
C ASN A 176 -1.46 17.46 20.16
N LEU A 177 -1.52 16.18 20.48
CA LEU A 177 -2.76 15.43 20.46
C LEU A 177 -3.83 15.99 21.41
N GLU A 178 -3.47 16.40 22.62
CA GLU A 178 -4.38 17.03 23.58
C GLU A 178 -4.89 18.39 23.11
N THR A 179 -4.09 19.13 22.33
CA THR A 179 -4.51 20.38 21.70
C THR A 179 -5.49 20.13 20.55
N LEU A 180 -5.26 19.09 19.77
CA LEU A 180 -6.12 18.70 18.65
C LEU A 180 -7.45 18.11 19.12
N TYR A 181 -7.47 17.48 20.28
CA TYR A 181 -8.65 16.84 20.88
C TYR A 181 -8.97 17.39 22.28
N PRO A 182 -9.26 18.69 22.41
CA PRO A 182 -9.54 19.27 23.71
C PRO A 182 -10.77 18.62 24.37
N ASN A 183 -10.61 18.22 25.63
CA ASN A 183 -11.65 17.57 26.42
C ASN A 183 -12.18 16.24 25.86
N SER A 184 -11.40 15.55 25.02
CA SER A 184 -11.73 14.23 24.48
C SER A 184 -10.69 13.18 24.89
N ARG A 185 -11.15 11.95 25.05
CA ARG A 185 -10.25 10.81 25.32
C ARG A 185 -9.24 10.57 24.20
N TYR A 186 -9.61 10.86 22.94
CA TYR A 186 -8.68 10.72 21.80
C TYR A 186 -7.39 11.50 21.96
N GLY A 187 -7.40 12.61 22.69
CA GLY A 187 -6.20 13.38 23.01
C GLY A 187 -5.13 12.61 23.81
N LYS A 188 -5.48 11.46 24.40
CA LYS A 188 -4.61 10.68 25.28
C LYS A 188 -4.55 9.19 24.96
N ARG A 189 -5.12 8.75 23.85
CA ARG A 189 -5.33 7.31 23.58
C ARG A 189 -4.73 6.87 22.24
N MET A 190 -3.47 7.25 21.99
CA MET A 190 -2.71 6.62 20.91
C MET A 190 -2.59 5.11 21.18
N PRO A 191 -2.86 4.25 20.20
CA PRO A 191 -2.85 2.80 20.39
C PRO A 191 -1.54 2.23 20.95
N ILE A 192 -0.39 2.73 20.49
CA ILE A 192 0.92 2.30 21.00
C ILE A 192 1.13 2.66 22.48
N GLY A 193 0.36 3.63 22.98
CA GLY A 193 0.32 4.06 24.37
C GLY A 193 1.55 4.80 24.89
N LEU A 194 1.79 4.65 26.18
CA LEU A 194 2.93 5.25 26.86
C LEU A 194 3.93 4.18 27.27
N MET A 195 5.18 4.34 26.88
CA MET A 195 6.25 3.38 27.26
C MET A 195 6.39 3.28 28.78
N SER A 196 6.20 4.38 29.52
CA SER A 196 6.19 4.34 30.99
C SER A 196 5.09 3.46 31.59
N VAL A 197 3.97 3.28 30.90
CA VAL A 197 2.93 2.31 31.28
C VAL A 197 3.34 0.92 30.83
N VAL A 198 3.76 0.76 29.56
CA VAL A 198 4.22 -0.51 28.98
C VAL A 198 5.29 -1.17 29.84
N ASP A 199 6.25 -0.38 30.38
CA ASP A 199 7.34 -0.89 31.21
C ASP A 199 6.90 -1.35 32.60
N ASN A 200 5.83 -0.75 33.17
CA ASN A 200 5.57 -0.84 34.61
C ASN A 200 4.19 -1.41 34.97
N PHE A 201 3.31 -1.70 34.00
CA PHE A 201 2.00 -2.24 34.34
C PHE A 201 2.11 -3.63 35.00
N ALA A 202 1.24 -3.88 35.98
CA ALA A 202 1.11 -5.20 36.57
C ALA A 202 0.33 -6.15 35.63
N PRO A 203 0.70 -7.44 35.51
CA PRO A 203 -0.02 -8.39 34.65
C PRO A 203 -1.55 -8.40 34.87
N GLN A 204 -2.00 -8.14 36.11
CA GLN A 204 -3.42 -8.04 36.41
C GLN A 204 -4.11 -6.86 35.70
N THR A 205 -3.42 -5.73 35.50
CA THR A 205 -3.98 -4.57 34.79
C THR A 205 -4.32 -4.89 33.32
N LEU A 206 -3.51 -5.73 32.67
CA LEU A 206 -3.80 -6.24 31.31
C LEU A 206 -4.98 -7.21 31.32
N ARG A 207 -5.02 -8.11 32.31
CA ARG A 207 -6.12 -9.06 32.48
C ARG A 207 -7.44 -8.33 32.75
N ASP A 208 -7.44 -7.28 33.59
CA ASP A 208 -8.62 -6.45 33.88
C ASP A 208 -9.17 -5.79 32.60
N TYR A 209 -8.29 -5.34 31.69
CA TYR A 209 -8.70 -4.83 30.37
C TYR A 209 -9.35 -5.94 29.51
N TYR A 210 -8.71 -7.11 29.44
CA TYR A 210 -9.20 -8.24 28.66
C TYR A 210 -10.56 -8.72 29.17
N GLU A 211 -10.72 -9.05 30.43
CA GLU A 211 -11.95 -9.54 31.04
C GLU A 211 -13.11 -8.52 30.99
N LYS A 212 -12.78 -7.22 31.02
CA LYS A 212 -13.77 -6.15 30.92
C LYS A 212 -14.33 -5.99 29.51
N TRP A 213 -13.48 -6.12 28.49
CA TRP A 213 -13.82 -5.70 27.14
C TRP A 213 -13.92 -6.81 26.09
N TYR A 214 -13.28 -7.98 26.29
CA TYR A 214 -13.38 -9.11 25.38
C TYR A 214 -14.56 -9.98 25.77
N ARG A 215 -15.71 -9.63 25.25
CA ARG A 215 -16.98 -10.27 25.60
C ARG A 215 -17.90 -10.38 24.36
N PRO A 216 -18.80 -11.36 24.32
CA PRO A 216 -19.55 -11.74 23.12
C PRO A 216 -20.33 -10.60 22.45
N ASP A 217 -20.94 -9.69 23.22
CA ASP A 217 -21.76 -8.60 22.68
C ASP A 217 -20.96 -7.52 21.94
N LEU A 218 -19.64 -7.49 22.10
CA LEU A 218 -18.71 -6.61 21.41
C LEU A 218 -17.90 -7.33 20.32
N GLN A 219 -18.15 -8.63 20.12
CA GLN A 219 -17.39 -9.49 19.19
C GLN A 219 -18.19 -9.86 17.94
N GLY A 220 -17.49 -9.92 16.82
CA GLY A 220 -18.01 -10.42 15.54
C GLY A 220 -17.09 -11.46 14.94
N ILE A 221 -17.63 -12.64 14.62
CA ILE A 221 -16.94 -13.69 13.87
C ILE A 221 -17.27 -13.55 12.40
N ILE A 222 -16.27 -13.44 11.55
CA ILE A 222 -16.43 -13.34 10.12
C ILE A 222 -15.67 -14.50 9.45
N VAL A 223 -16.38 -15.31 8.68
CA VAL A 223 -15.78 -16.42 7.93
C VAL A 223 -16.24 -16.38 6.48
N VAL A 224 -15.28 -16.26 5.57
CA VAL A 224 -15.54 -16.21 4.13
C VAL A 224 -14.62 -17.18 3.42
N GLY A 225 -15.17 -18.02 2.53
CA GLY A 225 -14.32 -18.97 1.78
C GLY A 225 -15.12 -20.06 1.09
N ASP A 226 -14.39 -21.04 0.56
CA ASP A 226 -14.92 -22.15 -0.22
C ASP A 226 -15.35 -23.34 0.67
N PHE A 227 -16.47 -23.15 1.37
CA PHE A 227 -17.05 -24.13 2.29
C PHE A 227 -18.58 -24.04 2.32
N ASP A 228 -19.27 -25.03 2.89
CA ASP A 228 -20.72 -24.98 3.12
C ASP A 228 -21.06 -24.00 4.24
N ALA A 229 -21.79 -22.93 3.91
CA ALA A 229 -22.12 -21.88 4.86
C ALA A 229 -23.04 -22.35 6.02
N LYS A 230 -23.91 -23.35 5.78
CA LYS A 230 -24.80 -23.90 6.83
C LYS A 230 -24.05 -24.81 7.79
N ASP A 231 -23.06 -25.53 7.31
CA ASP A 231 -22.18 -26.33 8.16
C ASP A 231 -21.31 -25.42 9.02
N MET A 232 -20.74 -24.36 8.41
CA MET A 232 -19.96 -23.34 9.12
C MET A 232 -20.79 -22.66 10.23
N GLU A 233 -22.06 -22.33 9.97
CA GLU A 233 -22.94 -21.77 10.98
C GLU A 233 -23.10 -22.68 12.21
N LYS A 234 -23.30 -23.99 12.00
CA LYS A 234 -23.37 -24.95 13.09
C LYS A 234 -22.06 -25.05 13.88
N ARG A 235 -20.93 -25.00 13.19
CA ARG A 235 -19.59 -25.02 13.84
C ARG A 235 -19.41 -23.78 14.69
N ILE A 236 -19.77 -22.59 14.20
CA ILE A 236 -19.69 -21.34 14.96
C ILE A 236 -20.62 -21.40 16.19
N GLN A 237 -21.88 -21.86 16.02
CA GLN A 237 -22.81 -22.01 17.13
C GLN A 237 -22.28 -22.98 18.21
N LYS A 238 -21.66 -24.09 17.81
CA LYS A 238 -21.04 -25.06 18.71
C LYS A 238 -19.82 -24.49 19.43
N THR A 239 -18.97 -23.76 18.72
CA THR A 239 -17.68 -23.25 19.25
C THR A 239 -17.84 -22.04 20.16
N PHE A 240 -18.81 -21.16 19.88
CA PHE A 240 -18.98 -19.88 20.58
C PHE A 240 -20.26 -19.78 21.41
N GLY A 241 -21.15 -20.80 21.36
CA GLY A 241 -22.45 -20.74 22.04
C GLY A 241 -22.37 -20.72 23.55
N ASP A 242 -21.29 -21.23 24.13
CA ASP A 242 -21.04 -21.32 25.57
C ASP A 242 -20.08 -20.22 26.10
N VAL A 243 -19.64 -19.25 25.23
CA VAL A 243 -18.91 -18.07 25.71
C VAL A 243 -19.80 -17.28 26.64
N GLU A 244 -19.37 -17.08 27.87
CA GLU A 244 -20.16 -16.44 28.90
C GLU A 244 -20.09 -14.91 28.82
N MET A 245 -21.24 -14.28 29.06
CA MET A 245 -21.27 -12.83 29.30
C MET A 245 -20.96 -12.58 30.78
N PRO A 246 -20.16 -11.53 31.10
CA PRO A 246 -19.97 -11.11 32.48
C PRO A 246 -21.29 -10.81 33.16
N GLU A 247 -21.46 -11.16 34.44
CA GLU A 247 -22.70 -10.92 35.20
C GLU A 247 -23.09 -9.42 35.23
N ASN A 248 -22.11 -8.53 35.32
CA ASN A 248 -22.31 -7.09 35.33
C ASN A 248 -21.39 -6.43 34.28
N PRO A 249 -21.74 -6.54 33.01
CA PRO A 249 -20.88 -6.04 31.95
C PRO A 249 -20.73 -4.52 32.04
N ALA A 250 -19.51 -4.02 31.88
CA ALA A 250 -19.24 -2.59 31.82
C ALA A 250 -20.03 -1.96 30.65
N GLU A 251 -20.57 -0.76 30.86
CA GLU A 251 -21.25 -0.03 29.81
C GLU A 251 -20.28 0.29 28.65
N PHE A 252 -20.60 -0.18 27.45
CA PHE A 252 -19.87 0.20 26.25
C PHE A 252 -20.30 1.59 25.78
N LYS A 253 -19.34 2.51 25.64
CA LYS A 253 -19.58 3.87 25.18
C LYS A 253 -18.71 4.17 23.97
N ARG A 254 -19.33 4.82 22.97
CA ARG A 254 -18.58 5.56 21.94
C ARG A 254 -18.26 6.92 22.51
N PHE A 255 -17.04 7.35 22.37
CA PHE A 255 -16.58 8.63 22.90
C PHE A 255 -16.66 9.70 21.81
N ASP A 256 -17.23 10.83 22.13
CA ASP A 256 -17.39 11.93 21.21
C ASP A 256 -16.15 12.83 21.17
N VAL A 257 -15.98 13.54 20.04
CA VAL A 257 -15.08 14.68 19.93
C VAL A 257 -15.92 15.95 20.14
N PRO A 258 -15.76 16.67 21.26
CA PRO A 258 -16.53 17.86 21.52
C PRO A 258 -16.29 18.96 20.44
N PRO A 259 -17.35 19.73 20.07
CA PRO A 259 -17.19 20.84 19.17
C PRO A 259 -16.28 21.90 19.78
N THR A 260 -15.45 22.56 18.95
CA THR A 260 -14.62 23.68 19.36
C THR A 260 -15.24 25.01 18.98
N PHE A 261 -15.34 25.91 19.96
CA PHE A 261 -15.94 27.24 19.77
C PHE A 261 -14.93 28.30 19.30
N GLU A 262 -13.64 27.92 19.29
CA GLU A 262 -12.54 28.67 18.74
C GLU A 262 -11.71 27.75 17.83
N PRO A 263 -11.06 28.29 16.80
CA PRO A 263 -10.21 27.50 15.93
C PRO A 263 -8.95 27.04 16.63
N ILE A 264 -8.50 25.82 16.32
CA ILE A 264 -7.25 25.24 16.82
C ILE A 264 -6.14 25.55 15.81
N TYR A 265 -5.02 26.05 16.30
CA TYR A 265 -3.80 26.27 15.51
C TYR A 265 -2.64 25.55 16.15
N VAL A 266 -2.04 24.63 15.41
CA VAL A 266 -0.81 23.93 15.75
C VAL A 266 0.24 24.23 14.70
N ILE A 267 1.37 24.78 15.12
CA ILE A 267 2.55 25.02 14.29
C ILE A 267 3.73 24.43 15.07
N ASP A 268 4.26 23.33 14.58
CA ASP A 268 5.31 22.57 15.28
C ASP A 268 6.38 22.09 14.29
N LYS A 269 7.57 21.71 14.81
CA LYS A 269 8.71 21.30 14.00
C LYS A 269 9.43 20.11 14.59
N ASP A 270 10.12 19.36 13.73
CA ASP A 270 10.94 18.23 14.13
C ASP A 270 12.21 18.15 13.28
N LYS A 271 13.34 17.75 13.89
CA LYS A 271 14.65 17.71 13.21
C LYS A 271 14.72 16.73 12.05
N GLU A 272 13.95 15.64 12.11
CA GLU A 272 13.91 14.60 11.07
C GLU A 272 12.78 14.83 10.08
N MET A 273 11.98 15.90 10.21
CA MET A 273 10.96 16.25 9.24
C MET A 273 11.60 16.66 7.92
N GLN A 274 11.29 15.96 6.83
CA GLN A 274 11.91 16.17 5.52
C GLN A 274 11.30 17.35 4.76
N ARG A 275 10.02 17.61 4.96
CA ARG A 275 9.25 18.63 4.23
C ARG A 275 8.17 19.22 5.11
N THR A 276 7.79 20.44 4.79
CA THR A 276 6.63 21.07 5.42
C THR A 276 5.34 20.39 4.94
N ILE A 277 4.46 20.07 5.87
CA ILE A 277 3.11 19.58 5.60
C ILE A 277 2.14 20.48 6.35
N ILE A 278 1.16 21.03 5.67
CA ILE A 278 0.15 21.91 6.27
C ILE A 278 -1.24 21.37 5.96
N GLU A 279 -2.05 21.23 6.98
CA GLU A 279 -3.44 20.76 6.88
C GLU A 279 -4.40 21.83 7.43
N VAL A 280 -5.49 22.04 6.72
CA VAL A 280 -6.65 22.80 7.15
C VAL A 280 -7.83 21.85 7.25
N ILE A 281 -8.44 21.75 8.42
CA ILE A 281 -9.45 20.74 8.71
C ILE A 281 -10.72 21.42 9.22
N TYR A 282 -11.85 21.11 8.61
CA TYR A 282 -13.17 21.55 9.00
C TYR A 282 -13.89 20.36 9.63
N LYS A 283 -13.97 20.33 10.95
CA LYS A 283 -14.68 19.24 11.65
C LYS A 283 -16.18 19.33 11.39
N THR A 284 -16.77 18.19 11.13
CA THR A 284 -18.21 18.00 10.92
C THR A 284 -18.70 16.82 11.72
N PRO A 285 -19.94 16.85 12.24
CA PRO A 285 -20.45 15.68 12.95
C PRO A 285 -20.40 14.41 12.10
N ALA A 286 -19.91 13.32 12.67
CA ALA A 286 -19.96 12.03 12.01
C ALA A 286 -21.43 11.57 11.83
N ILE A 287 -21.63 10.69 10.85
CA ILE A 287 -22.94 10.06 10.65
C ILE A 287 -23.21 9.13 11.84
N PRO A 288 -24.36 9.28 12.54
CA PRO A 288 -24.70 8.40 13.65
C PRO A 288 -24.66 6.91 13.24
N TYR A 289 -24.18 6.06 14.13
CA TYR A 289 -23.99 4.63 13.86
C TYR A 289 -25.26 3.96 13.29
N GLU A 290 -26.44 4.30 13.84
CA GLU A 290 -27.72 3.74 13.42
C GLU A 290 -28.11 4.15 11.99
N MET A 291 -27.60 5.28 11.52
CA MET A 291 -27.84 5.82 10.17
C MET A 291 -26.79 5.42 9.16
N ALA A 292 -25.68 4.84 9.60
CA ALA A 292 -24.53 4.55 8.72
C ALA A 292 -24.90 3.58 7.58
N ASN A 293 -25.78 2.58 7.82
CA ASN A 293 -26.25 1.62 6.82
C ASN A 293 -27.55 2.07 6.15
N THR A 294 -27.58 3.24 5.55
CA THR A 294 -28.77 3.74 4.84
C THR A 294 -28.44 4.19 3.43
N THR A 295 -29.46 4.20 2.56
CA THR A 295 -29.35 4.72 1.18
C THR A 295 -28.88 6.18 1.17
N THR A 296 -29.33 6.98 2.13
CA THR A 296 -28.92 8.40 2.27
C THR A 296 -27.43 8.52 2.56
N THR A 297 -26.90 7.72 3.47
CA THR A 297 -25.46 7.72 3.77
C THR A 297 -24.64 7.28 2.56
N TYR A 298 -25.13 6.30 1.83
CA TYR A 298 -24.47 5.81 0.63
C TYR A 298 -24.44 6.86 -0.48
N MET A 299 -25.56 7.56 -0.67
CA MET A 299 -25.64 8.72 -1.56
C MET A 299 -24.69 9.84 -1.12
N LEU A 300 -24.61 10.15 0.18
CA LEU A 300 -23.69 11.16 0.70
C LEU A 300 -22.22 10.81 0.42
N SER A 301 -21.86 9.54 0.56
CA SER A 301 -20.51 9.04 0.21
C SER A 301 -20.19 9.24 -1.28
N PHE A 302 -21.17 9.02 -2.17
CA PHE A 302 -21.02 9.31 -3.59
C PHE A 302 -20.80 10.81 -3.84
N VAL A 303 -21.60 11.69 -3.23
CA VAL A 303 -21.46 13.14 -3.37
C VAL A 303 -20.10 13.64 -2.85
N ARG A 304 -19.68 13.17 -1.67
CA ARG A 304 -18.35 13.45 -1.09
C ARG A 304 -17.22 13.04 -2.04
N SER A 305 -17.35 11.87 -2.67
CA SER A 305 -16.37 11.37 -3.65
C SER A 305 -16.33 12.22 -4.93
N VAL A 306 -17.47 12.71 -5.41
CA VAL A 306 -17.52 13.63 -6.57
C VAL A 306 -16.82 14.94 -6.24
N ILE A 307 -17.07 15.54 -5.06
CA ILE A 307 -16.40 16.76 -4.61
C ILE A 307 -14.88 16.55 -4.53
N GLY A 308 -14.42 15.53 -3.80
CA GLY A 308 -12.99 15.26 -3.61
C GLY A 308 -12.25 15.08 -4.94
N ARG A 309 -12.80 14.27 -5.85
CA ARG A 309 -12.19 14.06 -7.19
C ARG A 309 -12.12 15.35 -7.99
N SER A 310 -13.17 16.15 -7.98
CA SER A 310 -13.22 17.42 -8.72
C SER A 310 -12.19 18.42 -8.18
N LEU A 311 -12.11 18.60 -6.86
CA LEU A 311 -11.14 19.48 -6.24
C LEU A 311 -9.69 19.03 -6.45
N ASN A 312 -9.42 17.75 -6.30
CA ASN A 312 -8.08 17.20 -6.51
C ASN A 312 -7.62 17.34 -7.97
N ALA A 313 -8.54 17.27 -8.93
CA ALA A 313 -8.21 17.58 -10.32
C ALA A 313 -7.80 19.06 -10.50
N ARG A 314 -8.50 20.01 -9.86
CA ARG A 314 -8.11 21.44 -9.88
C ARG A 314 -6.75 21.66 -9.23
N LEU A 315 -6.53 21.10 -8.04
CA LEU A 315 -5.27 21.24 -7.30
C LEU A 315 -4.10 20.64 -8.08
N ALA A 316 -4.30 19.50 -8.72
CA ALA A 316 -3.29 18.90 -9.59
C ALA A 316 -3.00 19.75 -10.84
N GLU A 317 -4.01 20.43 -11.40
CA GLU A 317 -3.82 21.38 -12.50
C GLU A 317 -3.03 22.63 -12.05
N LEU A 318 -3.30 23.16 -10.86
CA LEU A 318 -2.55 24.26 -10.27
C LEU A 318 -1.10 23.88 -9.99
N ALA A 319 -0.86 22.70 -9.40
CA ALA A 319 0.49 22.21 -9.08
C ALA A 319 1.43 22.10 -10.28
N ARG A 320 0.90 22.08 -11.51
CA ARG A 320 1.69 22.04 -12.76
C ARG A 320 2.12 23.42 -13.27
N LYS A 321 1.55 24.49 -12.73
CA LYS A 321 1.96 25.85 -13.12
C LYS A 321 3.30 26.20 -12.47
N ASP A 322 4.19 26.84 -13.22
CA ASP A 322 5.54 27.20 -12.76
C ASP A 322 5.52 28.06 -11.49
N ASP A 323 4.60 29.00 -11.42
CA ASP A 323 4.44 29.95 -10.31
C ASP A 323 3.68 29.38 -9.11
N CYS A 324 3.17 28.14 -9.19
CA CYS A 324 2.46 27.50 -8.11
C CYS A 324 3.34 27.40 -6.84
N PRO A 325 2.85 27.85 -5.67
CA PRO A 325 3.63 27.85 -4.43
C PRO A 325 3.74 26.48 -3.76
N PHE A 326 3.03 25.47 -4.22
CA PHE A 326 3.07 24.11 -3.67
C PHE A 326 3.50 23.09 -4.72
N ALA A 327 4.14 22.03 -4.24
CA ALA A 327 4.49 20.86 -5.04
C ALA A 327 3.33 19.88 -5.15
N MET A 328 2.50 19.80 -4.10
CA MET A 328 1.31 18.94 -4.03
C MET A 328 0.26 19.57 -3.12
N ALA A 329 -1.00 19.37 -3.46
CA ALA A 329 -2.13 19.67 -2.59
C ALA A 329 -3.26 18.68 -2.84
N GLU A 330 -4.05 18.41 -1.80
CA GLU A 330 -5.23 17.55 -1.87
C GLU A 330 -6.35 18.02 -0.95
N CYS A 331 -7.57 17.61 -1.24
CA CYS A 331 -8.76 17.87 -0.42
C CYS A 331 -9.64 16.61 -0.39
N GLY A 332 -10.34 16.41 0.71
CA GLY A 332 -11.24 15.29 0.84
C GLY A 332 -12.17 15.35 2.04
N PHE A 333 -12.99 14.30 2.16
CA PHE A 333 -13.76 14.01 3.35
C PHE A 333 -13.24 12.74 3.99
N ASP A 334 -13.01 12.76 5.29
CA ASP A 334 -12.52 11.62 6.07
C ASP A 334 -12.98 11.75 7.53
N ASN A 335 -12.56 10.79 8.34
CA ASN A 335 -12.67 10.91 9.79
C ASN A 335 -11.65 11.97 10.29
N TYR A 336 -11.97 12.62 11.41
CA TYR A 336 -11.06 13.58 12.02
C TYR A 336 -9.89 12.85 12.70
N LEU A 337 -8.75 12.83 12.03
CA LEU A 337 -7.49 12.23 12.48
C LEU A 337 -7.67 10.79 12.99
N LEU A 338 -7.84 10.60 14.31
CA LEU A 338 -7.90 9.29 14.97
C LEU A 338 -9.35 8.86 15.33
N ALA A 339 -10.33 9.76 15.22
CA ALA A 339 -11.68 9.54 15.76
C ALA A 339 -12.69 9.17 14.68
N ASN A 340 -13.27 7.97 14.72
CA ASN A 340 -14.38 7.57 13.85
C ASN A 340 -15.72 8.24 14.24
N THR A 341 -15.77 8.93 15.38
CA THR A 341 -16.97 9.62 15.90
C THR A 341 -17.08 11.08 15.45
N GLU A 342 -16.09 11.57 14.70
CA GLU A 342 -16.11 12.91 14.09
C GLU A 342 -15.60 12.82 12.65
N ASP A 343 -16.37 13.37 11.71
CA ASP A 343 -15.96 13.50 10.32
C ASP A 343 -15.26 14.84 10.08
N CYS A 344 -14.60 15.00 8.96
CA CYS A 344 -14.06 16.28 8.51
C CYS A 344 -14.08 16.43 6.99
N PHE A 345 -14.03 17.68 6.54
CA PHE A 345 -13.47 18.05 5.25
C PHE A 345 -12.06 18.59 5.51
N TYR A 346 -11.08 18.10 4.79
CA TYR A 346 -9.70 18.56 4.93
C TYR A 346 -9.12 19.07 3.61
N GLY A 347 -8.14 19.96 3.71
CA GLY A 347 -7.23 20.32 2.65
C GLY A 347 -5.81 20.22 3.17
N ALA A 348 -4.94 19.50 2.45
CA ALA A 348 -3.53 19.35 2.77
C ALA A 348 -2.66 19.94 1.67
N VAL A 349 -1.52 20.55 2.02
CA VAL A 349 -0.58 21.13 1.07
C VAL A 349 0.86 20.87 1.49
N ILE A 350 1.70 20.56 0.50
CA ILE A 350 3.16 20.49 0.62
C ILE A 350 3.74 21.70 -0.11
N PRO A 351 4.12 22.77 0.60
CA PRO A 351 4.69 23.98 -0.01
C PRO A 351 6.03 23.69 -0.69
N LYS A 352 6.36 24.47 -1.70
CA LYS A 352 7.75 24.65 -2.15
C LYS A 352 8.51 25.44 -1.08
N GLU A 353 9.82 25.25 -0.96
CA GLU A 353 10.64 25.86 0.09
C GLU A 353 10.44 27.39 0.16
N GLY A 354 10.16 27.91 1.36
CA GLY A 354 9.96 29.33 1.63
C GLY A 354 8.65 29.92 1.11
N ARG A 355 7.73 29.12 0.54
CA ARG A 355 6.45 29.60 -0.04
C ARG A 355 5.21 29.07 0.72
N ASP A 356 5.37 28.72 1.97
CA ASP A 356 4.31 28.15 2.81
C ASP A 356 3.09 29.07 2.97
N LYS A 357 3.32 30.37 3.19
CA LYS A 357 2.25 31.38 3.31
C LYS A 357 1.42 31.51 2.02
N GLU A 358 2.10 31.52 0.87
CA GLU A 358 1.44 31.57 -0.43
C GLU A 358 0.69 30.26 -0.73
N ALA A 359 1.27 29.12 -0.35
CA ALA A 359 0.66 27.81 -0.53
C ALA A 359 -0.65 27.67 0.25
N VAL A 360 -0.65 28.09 1.52
CA VAL A 360 -1.86 28.15 2.35
C VAL A 360 -2.90 29.11 1.74
N ALA A 361 -2.47 30.29 1.30
CA ALA A 361 -3.37 31.26 0.68
C ALA A 361 -4.06 30.66 -0.57
N LEU A 362 -3.30 30.00 -1.46
CA LEU A 362 -3.85 29.41 -2.69
C LEU A 362 -4.77 28.24 -2.39
N LEU A 363 -4.39 27.33 -1.47
CA LEU A 363 -5.25 26.23 -1.02
C LEU A 363 -6.59 26.77 -0.47
N MET A 364 -6.52 27.74 0.42
CA MET A 364 -7.72 28.36 1.01
C MET A 364 -8.59 29.08 -0.02
N GLN A 365 -7.97 29.71 -1.03
CA GLN A 365 -8.70 30.36 -2.13
C GLN A 365 -9.42 29.32 -3.01
N GLU A 366 -8.83 28.16 -3.28
CA GLU A 366 -9.49 27.08 -4.04
C GLU A 366 -10.65 26.45 -3.26
N ILE A 367 -10.47 26.23 -1.96
CA ILE A 367 -11.56 25.79 -1.08
C ILE A 367 -12.70 26.83 -1.08
N GLU A 368 -12.36 28.11 -0.98
CA GLU A 368 -13.33 29.22 -0.99
C GLU A 368 -14.00 29.39 -2.37
N ARG A 369 -13.26 29.18 -3.47
CA ARG A 369 -13.79 29.16 -4.84
C ARG A 369 -14.87 28.08 -4.97
N ALA A 370 -14.56 26.87 -4.52
CA ALA A 370 -15.51 25.76 -4.53
C ALA A 370 -16.72 26.03 -3.61
N ARG A 371 -16.51 26.66 -2.46
CA ARG A 371 -17.59 27.06 -1.55
C ARG A 371 -18.55 28.07 -2.17
N ARG A 372 -18.03 29.06 -2.91
CA ARG A 372 -18.86 30.15 -3.50
C ARG A 372 -19.51 29.76 -4.82
N PHE A 373 -18.74 29.11 -5.70
CA PHE A 373 -19.14 28.86 -7.08
C PHE A 373 -19.45 27.39 -7.37
N GLY A 374 -19.12 26.47 -6.42
CA GLY A 374 -19.40 25.05 -6.54
C GLY A 374 -18.45 24.32 -7.48
N ILE A 375 -18.91 23.16 -7.89
CA ILE A 375 -18.27 22.27 -8.86
C ILE A 375 -18.97 22.43 -10.21
N THR A 376 -18.22 22.52 -11.31
CA THR A 376 -18.80 22.66 -12.66
C THR A 376 -19.41 21.37 -13.15
N GLY A 377 -20.33 21.46 -14.14
CA GLY A 377 -20.98 20.29 -14.73
C GLY A 377 -20.01 19.30 -15.35
N THR A 378 -18.98 19.78 -16.01
CA THR A 378 -17.96 18.95 -16.68
C THR A 378 -17.04 18.25 -15.69
N GLU A 379 -16.66 18.88 -14.58
CA GLU A 379 -15.91 18.25 -13.50
C GLU A 379 -16.73 17.13 -12.84
N ALA A 380 -17.98 17.45 -12.44
CA ALA A 380 -18.87 16.47 -11.83
C ALA A 380 -19.15 15.29 -12.77
N TYR A 381 -19.34 15.54 -14.06
CA TYR A 381 -19.51 14.47 -15.05
C TYR A 381 -18.31 13.53 -15.07
N ARG A 382 -17.06 14.05 -15.15
CA ARG A 382 -15.86 13.22 -15.14
C ARG A 382 -15.72 12.42 -13.86
N ALA A 383 -15.86 13.08 -12.70
CA ALA A 383 -15.79 12.42 -11.40
C ALA A 383 -16.82 11.28 -11.26
N ARG A 384 -18.04 11.51 -11.72
CA ARG A 384 -19.11 10.49 -11.74
C ARG A 384 -18.75 9.32 -12.67
N GLN A 385 -18.25 9.59 -13.90
CA GLN A 385 -17.85 8.54 -14.82
C GLN A 385 -16.70 7.69 -14.27
N GLU A 386 -15.75 8.27 -13.57
CA GLU A 386 -14.68 7.53 -12.89
C GLU A 386 -15.22 6.63 -11.76
N ILE A 387 -16.15 7.14 -10.95
CA ILE A 387 -16.79 6.36 -9.90
C ILE A 387 -17.59 5.21 -10.51
N LEU A 388 -18.45 5.50 -11.49
CA LEU A 388 -19.28 4.50 -12.15
C LEU A 388 -18.46 3.41 -12.83
N SER A 389 -17.40 3.76 -13.56
CA SER A 389 -16.54 2.77 -14.21
C SER A 389 -15.83 1.84 -13.20
N SER A 390 -15.48 2.35 -12.03
CA SER A 390 -14.91 1.53 -10.94
C SER A 390 -15.94 0.57 -10.35
N VAL A 391 -17.14 1.04 -10.09
CA VAL A 391 -18.24 0.20 -9.56
C VAL A 391 -18.70 -0.83 -10.60
N GLU A 392 -18.83 -0.44 -11.88
CA GLU A 392 -19.12 -1.34 -13.01
C GLU A 392 -18.09 -2.47 -13.08
N ARG A 393 -16.80 -2.13 -12.99
CA ARG A 393 -15.72 -3.13 -12.97
C ARG A 393 -15.86 -4.12 -11.82
N SER A 394 -16.20 -3.64 -10.62
CA SER A 394 -16.42 -4.52 -9.45
C SER A 394 -17.62 -5.43 -9.65
N TYR A 395 -18.69 -4.91 -10.25
CA TYR A 395 -19.89 -5.67 -10.59
C TYR A 395 -19.63 -6.73 -11.68
N ASP A 396 -18.92 -6.37 -12.76
CA ASP A 396 -18.58 -7.29 -13.84
C ASP A 396 -17.67 -8.42 -13.38
N ASN A 397 -16.83 -8.16 -12.36
CA ASN A 397 -15.92 -9.15 -11.76
C ASN A 397 -16.48 -9.83 -10.49
N ARG A 398 -17.77 -9.70 -10.17
CA ARG A 398 -18.37 -10.13 -8.89
C ARG A 398 -18.23 -11.62 -8.59
N ASP A 399 -18.20 -12.47 -9.60
CA ASP A 399 -18.01 -13.93 -9.53
C ASP A 399 -16.54 -14.35 -9.46
N LYS A 400 -15.61 -13.37 -9.53
CA LYS A 400 -14.16 -13.54 -9.42
C LYS A 400 -13.57 -12.68 -8.30
N GLN A 401 -14.41 -12.15 -7.40
CA GLN A 401 -13.94 -11.37 -6.26
C GLN A 401 -13.31 -12.29 -5.22
N TYR A 402 -12.14 -11.89 -4.72
CA TYR A 402 -11.45 -12.60 -3.66
C TYR A 402 -12.23 -12.53 -2.32
N SER A 403 -12.11 -13.57 -1.52
CA SER A 403 -12.74 -13.67 -0.20
C SER A 403 -12.38 -12.48 0.72
N SER A 404 -11.15 -11.95 0.63
CA SER A 404 -10.70 -10.76 1.36
C SER A 404 -11.56 -9.51 1.12
N TYR A 405 -12.13 -9.34 -0.09
CA TYR A 405 -13.04 -8.24 -0.38
C TYR A 405 -14.29 -8.29 0.50
N TYR A 406 -14.90 -9.48 0.59
CA TYR A 406 -16.12 -9.68 1.37
C TYR A 406 -15.88 -9.65 2.88
N VAL A 407 -14.74 -10.16 3.34
CA VAL A 407 -14.29 -10.02 4.73
C VAL A 407 -14.22 -8.55 5.13
N ASN A 408 -13.55 -7.72 4.34
CA ASN A 408 -13.43 -6.29 4.62
C ASN A 408 -14.79 -5.58 4.69
N LYS A 409 -15.74 -5.95 3.83
CA LYS A 409 -17.12 -5.42 3.89
C LYS A 409 -17.83 -5.85 5.20
N ALA A 410 -17.70 -7.11 5.60
CA ALA A 410 -18.31 -7.64 6.82
C ALA A 410 -17.70 -7.01 8.09
N VAL A 411 -16.37 -6.89 8.16
CA VAL A 411 -15.66 -6.23 9.27
C VAL A 411 -16.14 -4.78 9.43
N ARG A 412 -16.19 -4.00 8.35
CA ARG A 412 -16.68 -2.60 8.40
C ARG A 412 -18.16 -2.51 8.76
N HIS A 413 -18.98 -3.44 8.28
CA HIS A 413 -20.37 -3.50 8.66
C HIS A 413 -20.51 -3.81 10.15
N PHE A 414 -19.81 -4.79 10.69
CA PHE A 414 -19.82 -5.11 12.11
C PHE A 414 -19.36 -3.93 12.97
N LEU A 415 -18.17 -3.37 12.70
CA LEU A 415 -17.54 -2.36 13.55
C LEU A 415 -18.26 -1.00 13.49
N SER A 416 -18.60 -0.54 12.29
CA SER A 416 -19.08 0.83 12.05
C SER A 416 -20.44 0.89 11.36
N ASN A 417 -21.16 -0.23 11.24
CA ASN A 417 -22.46 -0.33 10.56
C ASN A 417 -22.41 0.25 9.12
N LYS A 418 -21.25 0.20 8.46
CA LYS A 418 -21.11 0.66 7.06
C LYS A 418 -21.92 -0.24 6.12
N PRO A 419 -22.46 0.28 5.01
CA PRO A 419 -23.28 -0.52 4.08
C PRO A 419 -22.53 -1.75 3.54
N TYR A 420 -23.24 -2.87 3.49
CA TYR A 420 -22.75 -4.11 2.88
C TYR A 420 -23.83 -4.71 1.94
N PRO A 421 -24.28 -3.96 0.92
CA PRO A 421 -25.14 -4.53 -0.10
C PRO A 421 -24.35 -5.46 -1.02
N GLY A 422 -25.04 -6.37 -1.72
CA GLY A 422 -24.45 -7.13 -2.79
C GLY A 422 -24.01 -6.21 -3.95
N LEU A 423 -22.98 -6.61 -4.70
CA LEU A 423 -22.41 -5.81 -5.78
C LEU A 423 -23.41 -5.38 -6.87
N ALA A 424 -24.44 -6.21 -7.14
CA ALA A 424 -25.50 -5.84 -8.07
C ALA A 424 -26.34 -4.67 -7.53
N THR A 425 -26.71 -4.70 -6.24
CA THR A 425 -27.41 -3.61 -5.58
C THR A 425 -26.57 -2.34 -5.54
N GLU A 426 -25.28 -2.47 -5.24
CA GLU A 426 -24.32 -1.36 -5.24
C GLU A 426 -24.27 -0.68 -6.62
N TYR A 427 -24.11 -1.46 -7.69
CA TYR A 427 -24.05 -0.94 -9.05
C TYR A 427 -25.33 -0.19 -9.47
N GLU A 428 -26.50 -0.76 -9.20
CA GLU A 428 -27.77 -0.09 -9.52
C GLU A 428 -28.01 1.19 -8.69
N LEU A 429 -27.58 1.21 -7.42
CA LEU A 429 -27.61 2.42 -6.61
C LEU A 429 -26.75 3.53 -7.20
N TYR A 430 -25.50 3.23 -7.56
CA TYR A 430 -24.59 4.24 -8.13
C TYR A 430 -25.09 4.76 -9.49
N LYS A 431 -25.66 3.91 -10.33
CA LYS A 431 -26.33 4.34 -11.56
C LYS A 431 -27.50 5.28 -11.28
N SER A 432 -28.30 4.97 -10.28
CA SER A 432 -29.40 5.82 -9.85
C SER A 432 -28.91 7.16 -9.32
N PHE A 433 -27.84 7.17 -8.52
CA PHE A 433 -27.23 8.40 -8.00
C PHE A 433 -26.70 9.29 -9.13
N ASP A 434 -26.03 8.71 -10.12
CA ASP A 434 -25.55 9.45 -11.30
C ASP A 434 -26.68 10.19 -12.02
N GLN A 435 -27.84 9.52 -12.19
CA GLN A 435 -28.98 10.07 -12.92
C GLN A 435 -29.82 11.06 -12.13
N GLN A 436 -29.93 10.89 -10.81
CA GLN A 436 -30.93 11.58 -9.98
C GLN A 436 -30.32 12.69 -9.11
N ILE A 437 -29.03 12.63 -8.77
CA ILE A 437 -28.43 13.62 -7.88
C ILE A 437 -28.10 14.89 -8.66
N PRO A 438 -28.71 16.04 -8.31
CA PRO A 438 -28.38 17.30 -8.95
C PRO A 438 -26.95 17.73 -8.51
N ILE A 439 -26.25 18.43 -9.42
CA ILE A 439 -24.90 18.91 -9.14
C ILE A 439 -24.87 19.93 -8.00
N GLU A 440 -25.95 20.68 -7.85
CA GLU A 440 -26.15 21.69 -6.80
C GLU A 440 -25.99 21.08 -5.41
N LEU A 441 -26.30 19.81 -5.22
CA LEU A 441 -26.11 19.12 -3.94
C LEU A 441 -24.62 19.02 -3.59
N CYS A 442 -23.73 18.80 -4.57
CA CYS A 442 -22.28 18.83 -4.35
C CYS A 442 -21.83 20.20 -3.87
N SER A 443 -22.31 21.27 -4.53
CA SER A 443 -22.00 22.63 -4.18
C SER A 443 -22.54 23.04 -2.81
N GLN A 444 -23.75 22.60 -2.46
CA GLN A 444 -24.36 22.85 -1.14
C GLN A 444 -23.59 22.14 -0.03
N LEU A 445 -23.24 20.86 -0.22
CA LEU A 445 -22.47 20.10 0.76
C LEU A 445 -21.08 20.72 1.00
N MET A 446 -20.40 21.13 -0.07
CA MET A 446 -19.12 21.82 0.02
C MET A 446 -19.24 23.13 0.81
N ALA A 447 -20.24 23.94 0.49
CA ALA A 447 -20.50 25.21 1.18
C ALA A 447 -20.83 25.02 2.67
N GLN A 448 -21.54 23.93 3.00
CA GLN A 448 -21.88 23.59 4.38
C GLN A 448 -20.65 23.07 5.15
N ALA A 449 -19.89 22.14 4.57
CA ALA A 449 -18.73 21.52 5.21
C ALA A 449 -17.65 22.57 5.53
N THR A 450 -17.52 23.62 4.71
CA THR A 450 -16.51 24.69 4.87
C THR A 450 -17.10 26.02 5.33
N ALA A 451 -18.24 25.99 6.03
CA ALA A 451 -19.00 27.19 6.38
C ALA A 451 -18.24 28.15 7.33
N SER A 452 -17.49 27.62 8.30
CA SER A 452 -16.84 28.42 9.35
C SER A 452 -15.34 28.15 9.42
N ILE A 453 -14.56 29.19 9.68
CA ILE A 453 -13.17 29.15 10.10
C ILE A 453 -12.99 29.60 11.55
N ASP A 454 -14.08 29.97 12.23
CA ASP A 454 -14.08 30.50 13.60
C ASP A 454 -14.44 29.44 14.63
N THR A 455 -15.06 28.33 14.17
CA THR A 455 -15.50 27.22 15.02
C THR A 455 -15.30 25.89 14.30
N ASN A 456 -14.93 24.83 15.03
CA ASN A 456 -14.66 23.50 14.47
C ASN A 456 -13.64 23.52 13.32
N PHE A 457 -12.68 24.43 13.39
CA PHE A 457 -11.62 24.59 12.40
C PHE A 457 -10.27 24.26 13.06
N VAL A 458 -9.43 23.52 12.35
CA VAL A 458 -8.08 23.15 12.79
C VAL A 458 -7.08 23.51 11.69
N PHE A 459 -6.02 24.16 12.08
CA PHE A 459 -4.83 24.41 11.28
C PHE A 459 -3.68 23.64 11.91
N LEU A 460 -3.13 22.69 11.19
CA LEU A 460 -1.99 21.84 11.62
C LEU A 460 -0.86 22.04 10.64
N ALA A 461 0.27 22.56 11.10
CA ALA A 461 1.46 22.76 10.28
C ALA A 461 2.67 22.10 10.92
N MET A 462 3.31 21.22 10.18
CA MET A 462 4.45 20.43 10.57
C MET A 462 5.65 20.82 9.72
N TYR A 463 6.71 21.30 10.37
CA TYR A 463 7.89 21.88 9.72
C TYR A 463 9.16 21.08 9.98
N PRO A 464 10.13 21.11 9.06
CA PRO A 464 11.51 20.74 9.37
C PRO A 464 12.11 21.69 10.41
N ASP A 465 12.78 21.18 11.46
CA ASP A 465 13.61 22.01 12.33
C ASP A 465 14.95 22.29 11.63
N LYS A 466 15.04 23.47 11.03
CA LYS A 466 16.17 23.89 10.17
C LYS A 466 16.66 25.25 10.63
N GLU A 467 17.99 25.40 10.75
CA GLU A 467 18.62 26.70 11.04
C GLU A 467 18.24 27.73 9.96
N GLY A 468 17.81 28.89 10.39
CA GLY A 468 17.38 29.98 9.52
C GLY A 468 15.95 29.84 8.96
N LEU A 469 15.20 28.84 9.37
CA LEU A 469 13.77 28.75 9.06
C LEU A 469 12.95 29.47 10.14
N ASP A 470 12.43 30.63 9.79
CA ASP A 470 11.47 31.36 10.64
C ASP A 470 10.06 30.79 10.43
N LEU A 471 9.53 30.14 11.46
CA LEU A 471 8.16 29.64 11.42
C LEU A 471 7.16 30.81 11.37
N PRO A 472 6.08 30.69 10.59
CA PRO A 472 5.02 31.67 10.64
C PRO A 472 4.35 31.70 12.01
N THR A 473 3.90 32.86 12.44
CA THR A 473 3.12 32.95 13.67
C THR A 473 1.67 32.51 13.43
N VAL A 474 0.98 32.13 14.52
CA VAL A 474 -0.47 31.82 14.46
C VAL A 474 -1.25 33.01 13.90
N ASP A 475 -0.87 34.25 14.25
CA ASP A 475 -1.54 35.46 13.75
C ASP A 475 -1.31 35.69 12.24
N ASP A 476 -0.12 35.37 11.73
CA ASP A 476 0.15 35.36 10.28
C ASP A 476 -0.81 34.42 9.56
N MET A 477 -0.94 33.18 10.03
CA MET A 477 -1.80 32.17 9.40
C MET A 477 -3.28 32.51 9.54
N LYS A 478 -3.72 32.99 10.70
CA LYS A 478 -5.10 33.52 10.88
C LYS A 478 -5.41 34.62 9.87
N LYS A 479 -4.48 35.55 9.70
CA LYS A 479 -4.65 36.64 8.73
C LYS A 479 -4.75 36.08 7.30
N ILE A 480 -3.86 35.21 6.88
CA ILE A 480 -3.84 34.62 5.53
C ILE A 480 -5.15 33.86 5.26
N ILE A 481 -5.60 33.02 6.20
CA ILE A 481 -6.84 32.27 6.08
C ILE A 481 -8.05 33.21 5.98
N THR A 482 -8.09 34.25 6.82
CA THR A 482 -9.17 35.25 6.82
C THR A 482 -9.19 36.06 5.52
N ASP A 483 -8.03 36.50 5.03
CA ASP A 483 -7.91 37.26 3.80
C ASP A 483 -8.29 36.43 2.57
N SER A 484 -7.89 35.13 2.55
CA SER A 484 -8.27 34.18 1.50
C SER A 484 -9.79 33.99 1.43
N ARG A 485 -10.47 33.96 2.59
CA ARG A 485 -11.94 33.91 2.67
C ARG A 485 -12.64 35.16 2.12
N LYS A 486 -11.95 36.28 2.07
CA LYS A 486 -12.48 37.58 1.59
C LYS A 486 -12.00 37.92 0.18
N ALA A 487 -11.06 37.18 -0.38
CA ALA A 487 -10.46 37.43 -1.67
C ALA A 487 -11.54 37.53 -2.78
N GLU A 488 -11.34 38.43 -3.73
CA GLU A 488 -12.11 38.46 -4.96
C GLU A 488 -11.67 37.26 -5.82
N LEU A 489 -12.60 36.35 -6.11
CA LEU A 489 -12.35 35.14 -6.85
C LEU A 489 -13.33 35.00 -8.01
N GLU A 490 -12.84 34.54 -9.13
CA GLU A 490 -13.66 34.12 -10.25
C GLU A 490 -14.01 32.63 -10.16
N ALA A 491 -15.12 32.24 -10.78
CA ALA A 491 -15.49 30.84 -10.90
C ALA A 491 -14.42 30.05 -11.67
N TYR A 492 -14.23 28.78 -11.30
CA TYR A 492 -13.31 27.91 -12.04
C TYR A 492 -13.81 27.69 -13.47
N VAL A 493 -12.90 27.81 -14.43
CA VAL A 493 -13.15 27.54 -15.85
C VAL A 493 -12.49 26.22 -16.22
N ASP A 494 -13.29 25.24 -16.55
CA ASP A 494 -12.82 23.90 -16.91
C ASP A 494 -12.51 23.81 -18.40
N ASN A 495 -11.25 23.95 -18.77
CA ASN A 495 -10.79 23.81 -20.13
C ASN A 495 -10.69 22.31 -20.51
N VAL A 496 -11.52 21.87 -21.43
CA VAL A 496 -11.52 20.48 -21.95
C VAL A 496 -11.16 20.48 -23.42
N LYS A 497 -10.16 19.68 -23.78
CA LYS A 497 -9.78 19.44 -25.18
C LYS A 497 -10.64 18.32 -25.76
N ASP A 498 -11.53 18.65 -26.70
CA ASP A 498 -12.42 17.71 -27.35
C ASP A 498 -11.84 17.23 -28.69
N GLU A 499 -10.70 16.55 -28.63
CA GLU A 499 -10.06 15.90 -29.75
C GLU A 499 -9.98 14.39 -29.54
N PRO A 500 -10.04 13.54 -30.58
CA PRO A 500 -9.75 12.12 -30.43
C PRO A 500 -8.29 11.90 -30.09
N LEU A 501 -7.97 10.82 -29.35
CA LEU A 501 -6.58 10.46 -29.02
C LEU A 501 -5.72 10.33 -30.28
N ILE A 502 -6.29 9.77 -31.35
CA ILE A 502 -5.65 9.61 -32.67
C ILE A 502 -6.53 10.30 -33.69
N ALA A 503 -6.06 11.40 -34.27
CA ALA A 503 -6.82 12.21 -35.25
C ALA A 503 -7.11 11.44 -36.56
N GLN A 504 -6.15 10.65 -37.02
CA GLN A 504 -6.31 9.80 -38.21
C GLN A 504 -5.84 8.40 -37.88
N LEU A 505 -6.73 7.43 -38.08
CA LEU A 505 -6.38 6.03 -37.90
C LEU A 505 -5.24 5.65 -38.87
N PRO A 506 -4.16 5.01 -38.37
CA PRO A 506 -3.08 4.56 -39.25
C PRO A 506 -3.54 3.49 -40.20
N LYS A 507 -2.83 3.35 -41.31
CA LYS A 507 -3.06 2.25 -42.27
C LYS A 507 -2.72 0.93 -41.60
N LYS A 508 -3.64 -0.02 -41.59
CA LYS A 508 -3.45 -1.34 -40.98
C LYS A 508 -2.20 -2.05 -41.53
N GLY A 509 -1.43 -2.61 -40.63
CA GLY A 509 -0.45 -3.63 -40.94
C GLY A 509 -1.10 -5.01 -41.02
N LYS A 510 -0.29 -6.08 -40.98
CA LYS A 510 -0.76 -7.47 -41.11
C LYS A 510 -0.07 -8.38 -40.10
N ILE A 511 -0.81 -9.39 -39.67
CA ILE A 511 -0.26 -10.59 -39.06
C ILE A 511 0.22 -11.49 -40.20
N THR A 512 1.52 -11.81 -40.20
CA THR A 512 2.17 -12.59 -41.28
C THR A 512 2.33 -14.06 -40.93
N LYS A 513 2.37 -14.39 -39.64
CA LYS A 513 2.54 -15.76 -39.12
C LYS A 513 1.80 -15.91 -37.80
N GLU A 514 1.23 -17.08 -37.56
CA GLU A 514 0.60 -17.47 -36.31
C GLU A 514 1.14 -18.84 -35.88
N GLN A 515 1.50 -19.01 -34.60
CA GLN A 515 2.08 -20.24 -34.04
C GLN A 515 1.57 -20.48 -32.63
N PRO A 516 1.13 -21.70 -32.28
CA PRO A 516 0.87 -22.06 -30.90
C PRO A 516 2.18 -22.22 -30.11
N SER A 517 2.10 -22.19 -28.79
CA SER A 517 3.19 -22.45 -27.86
C SER A 517 2.80 -23.53 -26.84
N ASP A 518 3.81 -24.15 -26.23
CA ASP A 518 3.65 -25.24 -25.25
C ASP A 518 2.90 -24.81 -23.98
N PHE A 519 2.98 -23.53 -23.58
CA PHE A 519 2.24 -22.97 -22.45
C PHE A 519 0.80 -22.51 -22.76
N GLY A 520 0.27 -22.89 -23.92
CA GLY A 520 -1.07 -22.52 -24.33
C GLY A 520 -1.27 -21.03 -24.64
N TYR A 521 -0.18 -20.31 -24.97
CA TYR A 521 -0.24 -19.00 -25.59
C TYR A 521 -0.03 -19.10 -27.09
N THR A 522 -0.45 -18.09 -27.82
CA THR A 522 -0.25 -17.99 -29.26
C THR A 522 0.72 -16.86 -29.59
N VAL A 523 1.54 -17.05 -30.61
CA VAL A 523 2.50 -16.06 -31.11
C VAL A 523 2.09 -15.58 -32.50
N TRP A 524 1.92 -14.27 -32.66
CA TRP A 524 1.77 -13.62 -33.95
C TRP A 524 3.04 -12.88 -34.33
N THR A 525 3.52 -13.08 -35.55
CA THR A 525 4.56 -12.23 -36.17
C THR A 525 3.89 -11.18 -37.04
N LEU A 526 4.26 -9.94 -36.89
CA LEU A 526 3.68 -8.80 -37.58
C LEU A 526 4.51 -8.35 -38.78
N SER A 527 3.89 -7.64 -39.71
CA SER A 527 4.53 -7.14 -40.94
C SER A 527 5.66 -6.13 -40.68
N ASN A 528 5.67 -5.48 -39.54
CA ASN A 528 6.73 -4.54 -39.12
C ASN A 528 7.88 -5.20 -38.31
N GLY A 529 7.82 -6.51 -38.08
CA GLY A 529 8.83 -7.26 -37.32
C GLY A 529 8.55 -7.46 -35.85
N SER A 530 7.55 -6.77 -35.27
CA SER A 530 7.09 -7.03 -33.89
C SER A 530 6.51 -8.45 -33.76
N ARG A 531 6.55 -8.98 -32.55
CA ARG A 531 5.84 -10.21 -32.19
C ARG A 531 4.79 -9.91 -31.11
N VAL A 532 3.69 -10.62 -31.16
CA VAL A 532 2.63 -10.54 -30.15
C VAL A 532 2.43 -11.93 -29.56
N PHE A 533 2.60 -12.03 -28.27
CA PHE A 533 2.37 -13.23 -27.47
C PHE A 533 1.09 -13.03 -26.67
N PHE A 534 0.14 -13.94 -26.77
CA PHE A 534 -1.10 -13.75 -26.05
C PHE A 534 -1.69 -15.04 -25.50
N LYS A 535 -2.25 -14.94 -24.30
CA LYS A 535 -2.97 -16.00 -23.61
C LYS A 535 -4.31 -15.46 -23.11
N GLN A 536 -5.39 -15.93 -23.71
CA GLN A 536 -6.73 -15.66 -23.22
C GLN A 536 -6.98 -16.45 -21.94
N THR A 537 -7.53 -15.81 -20.93
CA THR A 537 -7.83 -16.39 -19.62
C THR A 537 -9.22 -15.98 -19.14
N ASP A 538 -9.72 -16.68 -18.13
CA ASP A 538 -11.00 -16.43 -17.45
C ASP A 538 -10.81 -16.11 -15.95
N PHE A 539 -9.59 -15.75 -15.54
CA PHE A 539 -9.26 -15.48 -14.13
C PHE A 539 -9.89 -14.20 -13.58
N SER A 540 -10.11 -13.23 -14.46
CA SER A 540 -10.82 -11.99 -14.19
C SER A 540 -11.64 -11.62 -15.41
N ASN A 541 -12.88 -11.18 -15.22
CA ASN A 541 -13.74 -10.71 -16.32
C ASN A 541 -13.37 -9.31 -16.81
N THR A 542 -12.54 -8.59 -16.05
CA THR A 542 -12.30 -7.15 -16.24
C THR A 542 -10.83 -6.78 -16.43
N GLU A 543 -9.95 -7.76 -16.60
CA GLU A 543 -8.53 -7.49 -16.80
C GLU A 543 -8.04 -7.96 -18.17
N VAL A 544 -7.45 -7.02 -18.91
CA VAL A 544 -6.57 -7.24 -20.06
C VAL A 544 -5.24 -6.62 -19.71
N ARG A 545 -4.21 -7.41 -19.51
CA ARG A 545 -2.86 -6.98 -19.20
C ARG A 545 -2.04 -6.88 -20.47
N ALA A 546 -1.23 -5.85 -20.60
CA ALA A 546 -0.31 -5.62 -21.72
C ALA A 546 1.10 -5.35 -21.22
N LEU A 547 2.08 -6.00 -21.82
CA LEU A 547 3.50 -5.76 -21.59
C LEU A 547 4.19 -5.69 -22.96
N GLY A 548 4.95 -4.62 -23.18
CA GLY A 548 5.85 -4.47 -24.36
C GLY A 548 7.29 -4.49 -23.85
N ILE A 549 8.17 -5.25 -24.49
CA ILE A 549 9.56 -5.40 -24.07
C ILE A 549 10.48 -5.21 -25.28
N SER A 550 11.50 -4.40 -25.11
CA SER A 550 12.62 -4.21 -26.06
C SER A 550 13.95 -4.30 -25.32
N TRP A 551 15.00 -4.50 -26.08
CA TRP A 551 16.36 -4.69 -25.53
C TRP A 551 17.23 -3.45 -25.77
N GLY A 552 18.16 -3.21 -24.83
CA GLY A 552 19.11 -2.11 -24.85
C GLY A 552 19.17 -1.38 -23.53
N GLY A 553 18.10 -0.75 -23.13
CA GLY A 553 17.98 -0.03 -21.88
C GLY A 553 18.94 1.16 -21.75
N ASN A 554 19.07 1.67 -20.53
CA ASN A 554 19.98 2.78 -20.25
C ASN A 554 21.48 2.38 -20.25
N ALA A 555 21.81 1.08 -20.19
CA ALA A 555 23.19 0.58 -20.31
C ALA A 555 23.84 0.98 -21.64
N THR A 556 23.04 1.18 -22.69
CA THR A 556 23.53 1.63 -24.02
C THR A 556 23.95 3.10 -24.01
N ILE A 557 23.57 3.88 -23.00
CA ILE A 557 23.95 5.30 -22.85
C ILE A 557 25.29 5.35 -22.08
N THR A 558 26.40 5.40 -22.79
CA THR A 558 27.74 5.34 -22.20
C THR A 558 28.24 6.68 -21.66
N ASP A 559 27.67 7.81 -22.08
CA ASP A 559 28.01 9.13 -21.56
C ASP A 559 27.50 9.32 -20.13
N LEU A 560 28.41 9.26 -19.16
CA LEU A 560 28.10 9.42 -17.73
C LEU A 560 27.54 10.82 -17.37
N ALA A 561 27.76 11.83 -18.22
CA ALA A 561 27.14 13.15 -18.03
C ALA A 561 25.61 13.10 -18.15
N MET A 562 25.06 12.05 -18.78
CA MET A 562 23.60 11.82 -18.89
C MET A 562 22.98 11.13 -17.66
N LEU A 563 23.77 10.69 -16.68
CA LEU A 563 23.24 9.98 -15.51
C LEU A 563 22.13 10.73 -14.76
N PRO A 564 22.23 12.05 -14.49
CA PRO A 564 21.13 12.79 -13.89
C PRO A 564 19.83 12.66 -14.69
N THR A 565 19.90 12.79 -16.00
CA THR A 565 18.75 12.66 -16.92
C THR A 565 18.19 11.23 -16.90
N ILE A 566 19.05 10.22 -16.93
CA ILE A 566 18.65 8.80 -16.87
C ILE A 566 17.90 8.50 -15.55
N LYS A 567 18.41 8.98 -14.42
CA LYS A 567 17.82 8.73 -13.09
C LYS A 567 16.42 9.32 -12.92
N VAL A 568 16.15 10.46 -13.55
CA VAL A 568 14.82 11.10 -13.49
C VAL A 568 13.93 10.73 -14.69
N PHE A 569 14.44 10.01 -15.68
CA PHE A 569 13.75 9.75 -16.95
C PHE A 569 12.33 9.20 -16.74
N ASN A 570 12.19 8.14 -15.98
CA ASN A 570 10.89 7.49 -15.73
C ASN A 570 9.89 8.42 -15.04
N SER A 571 10.36 9.22 -14.08
CA SER A 571 9.54 10.22 -13.36
C SER A 571 9.06 11.32 -14.30
N VAL A 572 9.95 11.84 -15.15
CA VAL A 572 9.60 12.90 -16.11
C VAL A 572 8.62 12.39 -17.17
N ILE A 573 8.90 11.24 -17.80
CA ILE A 573 8.03 10.70 -18.85
C ILE A 573 6.65 10.30 -18.31
N SER A 574 6.56 9.88 -17.05
CA SER A 574 5.28 9.60 -16.40
C SER A 574 4.50 10.86 -16.01
N SER A 575 5.19 11.99 -15.88
CA SER A 575 4.62 13.29 -15.49
C SER A 575 4.31 14.20 -16.67
N THR A 576 4.76 13.88 -17.88
CA THR A 576 4.58 14.69 -19.09
C THR A 576 3.52 14.07 -20.00
N GLY A 577 2.96 14.88 -20.88
CA GLY A 577 1.87 14.52 -21.77
C GLY A 577 2.21 13.50 -22.84
N LEU A 578 1.25 13.21 -23.70
CA LEU A 578 1.37 12.21 -24.77
C LEU A 578 0.79 12.73 -26.08
N GLY A 579 1.59 12.69 -27.16
CA GLY A 579 1.20 13.24 -28.45
C GLY A 579 0.96 14.75 -28.35
N ASN A 580 -0.21 15.21 -28.72
CA ASN A 580 -0.62 16.62 -28.62
C ASN A 580 -1.42 16.95 -27.34
N PHE A 581 -1.46 16.05 -26.39
CA PHE A 581 -2.12 16.26 -25.09
C PHE A 581 -1.09 16.51 -24.00
N THR A 582 -1.28 17.56 -23.24
CA THR A 582 -0.62 17.71 -21.93
C THR A 582 -1.12 16.63 -20.97
N THR A 583 -0.42 16.42 -19.88
CA THR A 583 -0.86 15.43 -18.86
C THR A 583 -2.27 15.73 -18.35
N THR A 584 -2.59 17.01 -18.09
CA THR A 584 -3.92 17.43 -17.64
C THR A 584 -5.00 17.13 -18.68
N GLU A 585 -4.74 17.49 -19.94
CA GLU A 585 -5.69 17.22 -21.05
C GLU A 585 -5.91 15.71 -21.23
N LEU A 586 -4.85 14.91 -21.17
CA LEU A 586 -4.92 13.46 -21.29
C LEU A 586 -5.73 12.84 -20.13
N GLN A 587 -5.50 13.27 -18.88
CA GLN A 587 -6.26 12.81 -17.73
C GLN A 587 -7.75 13.15 -17.87
N LYS A 588 -8.09 14.38 -18.29
CA LYS A 588 -9.48 14.78 -18.56
C LYS A 588 -10.11 13.94 -19.69
N LYS A 589 -9.35 13.62 -20.72
CA LYS A 589 -9.81 12.80 -21.85
C LYS A 589 -10.06 11.34 -21.50
N LEU A 590 -9.26 10.80 -20.60
CA LEU A 590 -9.34 9.41 -20.16
C LEU A 590 -10.28 9.20 -18.95
N ALA A 591 -10.90 10.26 -18.43
CA ALA A 591 -11.81 10.15 -17.31
C ALA A 591 -12.94 9.14 -17.58
N GLY A 592 -13.16 8.20 -16.67
CA GLY A 592 -14.11 7.10 -16.82
C GLY A 592 -13.62 5.94 -17.68
N LYS A 593 -12.43 6.00 -18.29
CA LYS A 593 -11.78 4.90 -18.99
C LYS A 593 -10.91 4.09 -18.04
N GLN A 594 -11.08 2.79 -18.10
CA GLN A 594 -10.26 1.82 -17.37
C GLN A 594 -9.14 1.31 -18.30
N ALA A 595 -8.24 2.21 -18.70
CA ALA A 595 -7.08 1.90 -19.51
C ALA A 595 -5.88 2.74 -19.08
N SER A 596 -4.72 2.11 -18.94
CA SER A 596 -3.47 2.76 -18.57
C SER A 596 -2.30 2.15 -19.30
N LEU A 597 -1.27 2.94 -19.59
CA LEU A 597 -0.01 2.49 -20.17
C LEU A 597 1.15 3.38 -19.70
N ARG A 598 2.19 2.77 -19.17
CA ARG A 598 3.41 3.47 -18.70
C ARG A 598 4.64 2.94 -19.42
N PRO A 599 5.45 3.80 -20.04
CA PRO A 599 6.78 3.45 -20.51
C PRO A 599 7.77 3.49 -19.35
N GLN A 600 8.76 2.63 -19.40
CA GLN A 600 9.85 2.58 -18.43
C GLN A 600 11.16 2.25 -19.15
N LEU A 601 12.22 2.96 -18.81
CA LEU A 601 13.60 2.68 -19.21
C LEU A 601 14.30 2.00 -18.03
N SER A 602 14.62 0.72 -18.19
CA SER A 602 15.39 -0.07 -17.23
C SER A 602 16.87 -0.07 -17.60
N THR A 603 17.70 -0.79 -16.85
CA THR A 603 19.13 -0.88 -17.15
C THR A 603 19.37 -1.55 -18.50
N TYR A 604 18.70 -2.65 -18.79
CA TYR A 604 18.94 -3.45 -20.01
C TYR A 604 17.74 -3.55 -20.96
N GLN A 605 16.58 -3.04 -20.58
CA GLN A 605 15.34 -3.13 -21.36
C GLN A 605 14.56 -1.81 -21.38
N GLU A 606 13.69 -1.68 -22.36
CA GLU A 606 12.56 -0.77 -22.41
C GLU A 606 11.28 -1.55 -22.18
N TYR A 607 10.41 -1.02 -21.31
CA TYR A 607 9.09 -1.58 -21.02
C TYR A 607 7.96 -0.64 -21.39
N LEU A 608 6.85 -1.25 -21.84
CA LEU A 608 5.54 -0.64 -21.88
C LEU A 608 4.62 -1.51 -21.03
N SER A 609 4.28 -1.09 -19.84
CA SER A 609 3.40 -1.85 -18.94
C SER A 609 2.04 -1.17 -18.85
N GLY A 610 0.96 -1.92 -19.09
CA GLY A 610 -0.38 -1.38 -19.08
C GLY A 610 -1.45 -2.41 -18.83
N SER A 611 -2.66 -1.91 -18.64
CA SER A 611 -3.85 -2.73 -18.48
C SER A 611 -5.09 -2.01 -18.97
N SER A 612 -6.13 -2.78 -19.28
CA SER A 612 -7.48 -2.25 -19.51
C SER A 612 -8.54 -3.25 -19.10
N THR A 613 -9.80 -2.80 -19.09
CA THR A 613 -10.92 -3.73 -19.21
C THR A 613 -11.12 -4.17 -20.67
N PRO A 614 -11.81 -5.28 -20.93
CA PRO A 614 -12.20 -5.65 -22.31
C PRO A 614 -12.96 -4.53 -23.04
N LYS A 615 -13.79 -3.78 -22.34
CA LYS A 615 -14.55 -2.62 -22.84
C LYS A 615 -13.65 -1.48 -23.32
N ASP A 616 -12.55 -1.22 -22.61
CA ASP A 616 -11.64 -0.10 -22.88
C ASP A 616 -10.34 -0.55 -23.60
N MET A 617 -10.29 -1.79 -24.10
CA MET A 617 -9.11 -2.35 -24.78
C MET A 617 -8.68 -1.49 -25.98
N ARG A 618 -9.64 -0.91 -26.71
CA ARG A 618 -9.32 0.03 -27.79
C ARG A 618 -8.48 1.21 -27.30
N THR A 619 -8.85 1.82 -26.18
CA THR A 619 -8.11 2.94 -25.58
C THR A 619 -6.68 2.52 -25.21
N LEU A 620 -6.49 1.30 -24.67
CA LEU A 620 -5.16 0.76 -24.39
C LEU A 620 -4.30 0.70 -25.67
N PHE A 621 -4.86 0.22 -26.79
CA PHE A 621 -4.13 0.15 -28.06
C PHE A 621 -3.88 1.53 -28.69
N GLU A 622 -4.78 2.48 -28.53
CA GLU A 622 -4.55 3.88 -28.90
C GLU A 622 -3.38 4.46 -28.10
N LEU A 623 -3.31 4.21 -26.80
CA LEU A 623 -2.17 4.63 -25.94
C LEU A 623 -0.87 3.94 -26.38
N ILE A 624 -0.88 2.63 -26.70
CA ILE A 624 0.30 1.93 -27.22
C ILE A 624 0.78 2.62 -28.51
N TYR A 625 -0.12 2.87 -29.46
CA TYR A 625 0.24 3.54 -30.70
C TYR A 625 0.86 4.91 -30.47
N MET A 626 0.28 5.71 -29.58
CA MET A 626 0.76 7.06 -29.27
C MET A 626 2.14 7.05 -28.62
N ARG A 627 2.52 5.99 -27.85
CA ARG A 627 3.84 5.89 -27.22
C ARG A 627 4.99 5.74 -28.23
N PHE A 628 4.72 5.31 -29.44
CA PHE A 628 5.71 5.24 -30.54
C PHE A 628 5.71 6.48 -31.44
N GLN A 629 4.97 7.51 -31.07
CA GLN A 629 5.03 8.82 -31.72
C GLN A 629 6.02 9.73 -30.99
N GLU A 630 6.26 10.93 -31.52
CA GLU A 630 7.08 11.92 -30.82
C GLU A 630 6.50 12.24 -29.43
N PRO A 631 7.34 12.31 -28.40
CA PRO A 631 6.88 12.65 -27.05
C PRO A 631 6.36 14.08 -27.01
N ALA A 632 5.33 14.31 -26.20
CA ALA A 632 4.73 15.63 -26.03
C ALA A 632 5.78 16.67 -25.59
N ASN A 633 5.60 17.91 -26.01
CA ASN A 633 6.37 19.04 -25.49
C ASN A 633 5.65 19.69 -24.31
N ASP A 634 5.53 18.96 -23.21
CA ASP A 634 4.82 19.36 -21.98
C ASP A 634 5.82 19.93 -20.96
N VAL A 635 6.25 21.19 -21.19
CA VAL A 635 7.24 21.88 -20.35
C VAL A 635 6.71 22.07 -18.92
N ASP A 636 5.42 22.38 -18.76
CA ASP A 636 4.81 22.55 -17.43
C ASP A 636 4.81 21.22 -16.66
N GLY A 637 4.52 20.10 -17.33
CA GLY A 637 4.63 18.78 -16.75
C GLY A 637 6.05 18.43 -16.29
N PHE A 638 7.06 18.79 -17.10
CA PHE A 638 8.47 18.64 -16.75
C PHE A 638 8.85 19.49 -15.55
N ASN A 639 8.57 20.78 -15.56
CA ASN A 639 8.92 21.73 -14.48
C ASN A 639 8.26 21.31 -13.15
N SER A 640 7.00 20.93 -13.19
CA SER A 640 6.29 20.41 -12.03
C SER A 640 6.92 19.11 -11.47
N CYS A 641 7.37 18.21 -12.35
CA CYS A 641 8.07 17.00 -11.94
C CYS A 641 9.40 17.33 -11.25
N MET A 642 10.18 18.22 -11.84
CA MET A 642 11.48 18.66 -11.29
C MET A 642 11.29 19.36 -9.94
N ALA A 643 10.26 20.20 -9.79
CA ALA A 643 9.95 20.86 -8.52
C ALA A 643 9.59 19.85 -7.41
N ARG A 644 8.79 18.81 -7.72
CA ARG A 644 8.48 17.73 -6.74
C ARG A 644 9.73 16.94 -6.35
N LEU A 645 10.59 16.60 -7.31
CA LEU A 645 11.85 15.91 -7.04
C LEU A 645 12.76 16.77 -6.16
N ARG A 646 12.85 18.06 -6.44
CA ARG A 646 13.63 19.02 -5.62
C ARG A 646 13.12 19.03 -4.19
N THR A 647 11.83 19.24 -3.98
CA THR A 647 11.21 19.24 -2.64
C THR A 647 11.42 17.90 -1.90
N SER A 648 11.44 16.78 -2.62
CA SER A 648 11.73 15.46 -2.02
C SER A 648 13.19 15.31 -1.59
N LEU A 649 14.13 15.91 -2.34
CA LEU A 649 15.57 15.76 -2.08
C LEU A 649 16.12 16.79 -1.08
N GLU A 650 15.50 17.97 -0.96
CA GLU A 650 16.03 19.10 -0.16
C GLU A 650 16.37 18.74 1.29
N ASN A 651 15.61 17.84 1.89
CA ASN A 651 15.80 17.42 3.28
C ASN A 651 15.92 15.89 3.42
N ALA A 652 16.10 15.17 2.32
CA ALA A 652 16.16 13.70 2.35
C ALA A 652 17.23 13.16 3.30
N ALA A 653 18.39 13.83 3.37
CA ALA A 653 19.50 13.44 4.24
C ALA A 653 19.20 13.60 5.75
N LYS A 654 18.11 14.25 6.13
CA LYS A 654 17.72 14.40 7.55
C LYS A 654 17.13 13.12 8.13
N GLU A 655 16.53 12.28 7.30
CA GLU A 655 16.00 11.00 7.74
C GLU A 655 17.13 9.97 7.85
N PRO A 656 17.33 9.35 9.02
CA PRO A 656 18.39 8.36 9.23
C PRO A 656 18.34 7.20 8.21
N MET A 657 17.13 6.76 7.84
CA MET A 657 16.95 5.66 6.88
C MET A 657 17.50 5.98 5.49
N ASN A 658 17.38 7.23 5.02
CA ASN A 658 17.96 7.63 3.73
C ASN A 658 19.49 7.54 3.76
N ALA A 659 20.11 8.00 4.86
CA ALA A 659 21.57 7.87 5.03
C ALA A 659 22.01 6.39 5.10
N PHE A 660 21.18 5.52 5.66
CA PHE A 660 21.44 4.08 5.69
C PHE A 660 21.35 3.47 4.29
N ASN A 661 20.32 3.81 3.52
CA ASN A 661 20.15 3.34 2.14
C ASN A 661 21.26 3.85 1.21
N ASP A 662 21.65 5.12 1.33
CA ASP A 662 22.81 5.68 0.59
C ASP A 662 24.08 4.89 0.88
N SER A 663 24.31 4.55 2.15
CA SER A 663 25.46 3.77 2.60
C SER A 663 25.42 2.32 2.08
N ILE A 664 24.23 1.72 2.04
CA ILE A 664 24.02 0.40 1.42
C ILE A 664 24.42 0.44 -0.05
N ASN A 665 23.85 1.36 -0.82
CA ASN A 665 24.14 1.49 -2.25
C ASN A 665 25.61 1.79 -2.51
N ALA A 666 26.20 2.70 -1.75
CA ALA A 666 27.60 3.07 -1.90
C ALA A 666 28.54 1.88 -1.62
N THR A 667 28.25 1.08 -0.59
CA THR A 667 29.10 -0.04 -0.21
C THR A 667 28.91 -1.24 -1.14
N ILE A 668 27.68 -1.59 -1.49
CA ILE A 668 27.35 -2.73 -2.35
C ILE A 668 27.91 -2.54 -3.75
N TYR A 669 27.76 -1.33 -4.32
CA TYR A 669 28.14 -1.06 -5.71
C TYR A 669 29.50 -0.34 -5.85
N ASP A 670 30.29 -0.30 -4.78
CA ASP A 670 31.64 0.30 -4.78
C ASP A 670 31.63 1.73 -5.36
N HIS A 671 30.66 2.54 -4.94
CA HIS A 671 30.41 3.90 -5.42
C HIS A 671 30.19 4.01 -6.94
N ASN A 672 29.74 2.96 -7.62
CA ASN A 672 29.40 3.03 -9.04
C ASN A 672 28.37 4.16 -9.29
N PRO A 673 28.71 5.21 -10.07
CA PRO A 673 27.84 6.38 -10.22
C PRO A 673 26.47 6.06 -10.85
N ARG A 674 26.32 4.93 -11.54
CA ARG A 674 25.03 4.48 -12.08
C ARG A 674 24.06 4.06 -10.98
N GLN A 675 24.59 3.55 -9.87
CA GLN A 675 23.80 3.00 -8.75
C GLN A 675 23.63 3.96 -7.58
N MET A 676 24.38 5.07 -7.58
CA MET A 676 24.19 6.12 -6.56
C MET A 676 22.86 6.86 -6.77
N ASP A 677 22.21 7.24 -5.69
CA ASP A 677 21.00 8.05 -5.77
C ASP A 677 21.28 9.45 -6.35
N ILE A 678 20.25 10.01 -6.99
CA ILE A 678 20.33 11.37 -7.51
C ILE A 678 20.42 12.37 -6.37
N LYS A 679 21.30 13.37 -6.52
CA LYS A 679 21.47 14.45 -5.55
C LYS A 679 20.78 15.72 -6.00
N LEU A 680 20.54 16.63 -5.05
CA LEU A 680 19.84 17.88 -5.32
C LEU A 680 20.53 18.72 -6.42
N GLU A 681 21.87 18.80 -6.39
CA GLU A 681 22.68 19.50 -7.40
C GLU A 681 22.65 18.85 -8.80
N ASP A 682 22.25 17.59 -8.89
CA ASP A 682 22.13 16.91 -10.18
C ASP A 682 20.88 17.33 -10.94
N LEU A 683 19.86 17.79 -10.24
CA LEU A 683 18.61 18.23 -10.86
C LEU A 683 18.84 19.42 -11.82
N ASP A 684 19.79 20.30 -11.54
CA ASP A 684 20.10 21.46 -12.36
C ASP A 684 20.79 21.09 -13.70
N LYS A 685 21.28 19.84 -13.81
CA LYS A 685 21.92 19.30 -15.02
C LYS A 685 20.91 18.67 -15.97
N VAL A 686 19.67 18.41 -15.50
CA VAL A 686 18.63 17.75 -16.29
C VAL A 686 17.98 18.72 -17.26
N LYS A 687 17.95 18.37 -18.54
CA LYS A 687 17.27 19.13 -19.60
C LYS A 687 16.14 18.30 -20.18
N TYR A 688 15.00 18.94 -20.41
CA TYR A 688 13.83 18.25 -20.97
C TYR A 688 14.09 17.73 -22.39
N GLU A 689 14.86 18.46 -23.18
CA GLU A 689 15.27 18.04 -24.52
C GLU A 689 16.07 16.72 -24.51
N ASP A 690 16.91 16.52 -23.50
CA ASP A 690 17.69 15.28 -23.37
C ASP A 690 16.79 14.10 -22.99
N VAL A 691 15.82 14.30 -22.09
CA VAL A 691 14.80 13.29 -21.77
C VAL A 691 14.01 12.90 -23.01
N ARG A 692 13.53 13.90 -23.77
CA ARG A 692 12.78 13.67 -25.03
C ARG A 692 13.63 12.96 -26.09
N ARG A 693 14.89 13.33 -26.21
CA ARG A 693 15.82 12.67 -27.13
C ARG A 693 16.03 11.20 -26.77
N ILE A 694 16.30 10.89 -25.49
CA ILE A 694 16.45 9.50 -25.02
C ILE A 694 15.16 8.72 -25.30
N TYR A 695 13.99 9.31 -25.02
CA TYR A 695 12.71 8.68 -25.32
C TYR A 695 12.55 8.36 -26.81
N SER A 696 12.77 9.36 -27.68
CA SER A 696 12.63 9.19 -29.12
C SER A 696 13.63 8.16 -29.69
N GLU A 697 14.83 8.03 -29.10
CA GLU A 697 15.81 7.02 -29.49
C GLU A 697 15.39 5.60 -29.05
N ARG A 698 14.87 5.44 -27.82
CA ARG A 698 14.56 4.14 -27.20
C ARG A 698 13.19 3.58 -27.59
N PHE A 699 12.19 4.44 -27.77
CA PHE A 699 10.81 4.05 -28.19
C PHE A 699 10.51 4.37 -29.66
N LYS A 700 11.51 4.36 -30.50
CA LYS A 700 11.44 4.80 -31.92
C LYS A 700 10.67 3.85 -32.81
N SER A 701 10.69 2.54 -32.54
CA SER A 701 10.15 1.54 -33.43
C SER A 701 9.54 0.35 -32.68
N ALA A 702 8.28 0.06 -32.98
CA ALA A 702 7.62 -1.13 -32.45
C ALA A 702 8.24 -2.44 -32.97
N GLY A 703 9.00 -2.41 -34.08
CA GLY A 703 9.66 -3.60 -34.62
C GLY A 703 10.73 -4.20 -33.70
N ASP A 704 11.26 -3.43 -32.74
CA ASP A 704 12.15 -3.93 -31.70
C ASP A 704 11.41 -4.59 -30.54
N PHE A 705 10.12 -4.30 -30.38
CA PHE A 705 9.33 -4.77 -29.25
C PHE A 705 8.67 -6.12 -29.49
N ASP A 706 8.60 -6.88 -28.41
CA ASP A 706 7.72 -8.02 -28.21
C ASP A 706 6.58 -7.59 -27.28
N PHE A 707 5.34 -7.88 -27.68
CA PHE A 707 4.16 -7.51 -26.90
C PHE A 707 3.51 -8.76 -26.31
N ILE A 708 3.21 -8.74 -25.02
CA ILE A 708 2.54 -9.83 -24.31
C ILE A 708 1.17 -9.35 -23.83
N PHE A 709 0.12 -10.12 -24.15
CA PHE A 709 -1.25 -9.85 -23.69
C PHE A 709 -1.79 -11.08 -22.96
N THR A 710 -2.27 -10.87 -21.72
CA THR A 710 -2.95 -11.90 -20.93
C THR A 710 -4.26 -11.34 -20.37
N GLY A 711 -5.31 -12.17 -20.31
CA GLY A 711 -6.58 -11.76 -19.72
C GLY A 711 -7.84 -12.08 -20.50
N ALA A 712 -8.91 -11.41 -20.15
CA ALA A 712 -10.26 -11.62 -20.67
C ALA A 712 -10.51 -10.79 -21.95
N PHE A 713 -9.96 -11.16 -23.04
CA PHE A 713 -10.21 -10.49 -24.33
C PHE A 713 -10.78 -11.46 -25.38
N ASN A 714 -11.50 -10.92 -26.34
CA ASN A 714 -11.88 -11.64 -27.53
C ASN A 714 -10.72 -11.61 -28.55
N THR A 715 -10.31 -12.75 -29.05
CA THR A 715 -9.16 -12.89 -29.97
C THR A 715 -9.35 -12.12 -31.29
N ASP A 716 -10.58 -12.04 -31.83
CA ASP A 716 -10.84 -11.25 -33.04
C ASP A 716 -10.68 -9.74 -32.78
N SER A 717 -11.11 -9.28 -31.62
CA SER A 717 -10.92 -7.89 -31.20
C SER A 717 -9.42 -7.59 -30.99
N LEU A 718 -8.68 -8.50 -30.35
CA LEU A 718 -7.22 -8.39 -30.21
C LEU A 718 -6.55 -8.31 -31.57
N ARG A 719 -6.90 -9.19 -32.49
CA ARG A 719 -6.40 -9.20 -33.90
C ARG A 719 -6.65 -7.86 -34.60
N LEU A 720 -7.89 -7.36 -34.50
CA LEU A 720 -8.27 -6.08 -35.09
C LEU A 720 -7.38 -4.95 -34.59
N TYR A 721 -7.16 -4.86 -33.27
CA TYR A 721 -6.38 -3.78 -32.66
C TYR A 721 -4.88 -3.94 -32.88
N VAL A 722 -4.36 -5.16 -32.86
CA VAL A 722 -2.96 -5.46 -33.20
C VAL A 722 -2.64 -5.02 -34.64
N GLU A 723 -3.51 -5.38 -35.62
CA GLU A 723 -3.32 -4.96 -37.01
C GLU A 723 -3.43 -3.44 -37.18
N GLN A 724 -4.38 -2.82 -36.46
CA GLN A 724 -4.66 -1.39 -36.62
C GLN A 724 -3.60 -0.53 -35.98
N TYR A 725 -3.10 -0.90 -34.77
CA TYR A 725 -2.27 -0.01 -33.96
C TYR A 725 -0.82 -0.49 -33.84
N ILE A 726 -0.54 -1.77 -33.60
CA ILE A 726 0.84 -2.24 -33.43
C ILE A 726 1.51 -2.51 -34.78
N ALA A 727 0.86 -3.30 -35.64
CA ALA A 727 1.43 -3.68 -36.95
C ALA A 727 1.55 -2.51 -37.95
N SER A 728 0.88 -1.39 -37.66
CA SER A 728 0.95 -0.15 -38.44
C SER A 728 2.16 0.74 -38.07
N LEU A 729 2.78 0.49 -36.92
CA LEU A 729 3.92 1.27 -36.44
C LEU A 729 5.20 0.98 -37.22
N PRO A 730 6.21 1.87 -37.16
CA PRO A 730 7.50 1.65 -37.82
C PRO A 730 8.15 0.33 -37.40
N GLY A 731 8.75 -0.35 -38.38
CA GLY A 731 9.53 -1.57 -38.16
C GLY A 731 11.05 -1.28 -38.20
N VAL A 732 11.83 -2.29 -37.83
CA VAL A 732 13.29 -2.26 -37.94
C VAL A 732 13.81 -3.36 -38.88
N LYS A 733 14.92 -3.11 -39.54
CA LYS A 733 15.58 -4.13 -40.36
C LYS A 733 16.32 -5.18 -39.53
N LYS A 734 16.79 -4.78 -38.34
CA LYS A 734 17.53 -5.62 -37.40
C LYS A 734 17.15 -5.15 -36.00
N ARG A 735 16.73 -6.08 -35.18
CA ARG A 735 16.40 -5.83 -33.76
C ARG A 735 17.70 -5.53 -32.98
N GLU A 736 17.58 -4.70 -31.97
CA GLU A 736 18.64 -4.45 -31.03
C GLU A 736 19.00 -5.73 -30.26
N PRO A 737 20.29 -6.08 -30.15
CA PRO A 737 20.70 -7.24 -29.38
C PRO A 737 20.58 -6.96 -27.88
N ARG A 738 20.52 -8.01 -27.07
CA ARG A 738 20.65 -7.90 -25.63
C ARG A 738 22.02 -7.39 -25.24
N ALA A 739 22.07 -6.70 -24.09
CA ALA A 739 23.34 -6.33 -23.49
C ALA A 739 24.17 -7.59 -23.14
N THR A 740 25.46 -7.52 -23.37
CA THR A 740 26.43 -8.58 -23.04
C THR A 740 27.41 -8.14 -21.95
N GLU A 741 27.39 -6.87 -21.58
CA GLU A 741 28.26 -6.30 -20.56
C GLU A 741 27.43 -5.86 -19.36
N GLN A 742 27.89 -6.26 -18.18
CA GLN A 742 27.28 -5.87 -16.93
C GLN A 742 27.79 -4.47 -16.54
N VAL A 743 26.85 -3.51 -16.42
CA VAL A 743 27.20 -2.14 -15.97
C VAL A 743 27.00 -1.95 -14.46
N GLU A 744 26.31 -2.90 -13.82
CA GLU A 744 26.05 -2.97 -12.38
C GLU A 744 27.00 -3.99 -11.78
N THR A 745 28.07 -3.52 -11.14
CA THR A 745 29.09 -4.39 -10.52
C THR A 745 29.03 -4.26 -9.01
N TYR A 746 29.09 -5.37 -8.31
CA TYR A 746 29.15 -5.42 -6.85
C TYR A 746 30.58 -5.35 -6.35
N HIS A 747 30.77 -4.81 -5.14
CA HIS A 747 32.02 -4.89 -4.40
C HIS A 747 32.45 -6.35 -4.25
N GLN A 748 33.73 -6.64 -4.51
CA GLN A 748 34.25 -7.98 -4.43
C GLN A 748 34.94 -8.23 -3.08
N GLY A 749 34.67 -9.39 -2.49
CA GLY A 749 35.18 -9.77 -1.17
C GLY A 749 34.20 -9.46 -0.04
N SER A 750 34.65 -9.70 1.20
CA SER A 750 33.84 -9.41 2.38
C SER A 750 34.27 -8.07 2.98
N THR A 751 33.29 -7.23 3.31
CA THR A 751 33.53 -5.93 3.93
C THR A 751 32.45 -5.61 4.97
N GLU A 752 32.84 -4.82 5.96
CA GLU A 752 31.91 -4.25 6.95
C GLU A 752 32.03 -2.72 6.93
N ASN A 753 30.88 -2.06 6.79
CA ASN A 753 30.75 -0.62 6.91
C ASN A 753 29.90 -0.31 8.13
N ARG A 754 30.54 0.18 9.20
CA ARG A 754 29.90 0.56 10.45
C ARG A 754 30.05 2.06 10.66
N PHE A 755 28.92 2.75 10.86
CA PHE A 755 28.94 4.20 11.04
C PHE A 755 27.85 4.65 12.03
N VAL A 756 27.97 5.89 12.49
CA VAL A 756 27.02 6.50 13.42
C VAL A 756 26.24 7.64 12.78
N ARG A 757 25.01 7.86 13.24
CA ARG A 757 24.15 8.94 12.79
C ARG A 757 23.37 9.54 13.95
N SER A 758 23.26 10.87 13.98
CA SER A 758 22.36 11.56 14.90
C SER A 758 20.91 11.26 14.55
N MET A 759 20.08 10.93 15.54
CA MET A 759 18.67 10.62 15.38
C MET A 759 17.87 10.91 16.65
N GLU A 760 16.63 11.34 16.50
CA GLU A 760 15.77 11.70 17.64
C GLU A 760 15.26 10.46 18.40
N THR A 761 15.01 9.36 17.67
CA THR A 761 14.66 8.07 18.29
C THR A 761 15.82 7.12 18.08
N PRO A 762 16.56 6.72 19.13
CA PRO A 762 17.72 5.84 19.00
C PRO A 762 17.31 4.47 18.44
N GLN A 763 17.74 4.16 17.22
CA GLN A 763 17.52 2.91 16.53
C GLN A 763 18.83 2.46 15.88
N ALA A 764 19.08 1.16 15.83
CA ALA A 764 20.16 0.60 15.03
C ALA A 764 19.61 -0.20 13.84
N TRP A 765 20.37 -0.26 12.79
CA TRP A 765 20.05 -1.04 11.59
C TRP A 765 21.22 -1.90 11.20
N PHE A 766 20.91 -3.16 10.88
CA PHE A 766 21.81 -4.15 10.33
C PHE A 766 21.32 -4.53 8.94
N TYR A 767 22.22 -4.49 7.96
CA TYR A 767 21.99 -5.02 6.61
C TYR A 767 23.17 -5.90 6.22
N GLN A 768 22.87 -7.08 5.68
CA GLN A 768 23.89 -7.99 5.16
C GLN A 768 23.49 -8.49 3.78
N PHE A 769 24.42 -8.39 2.85
CA PHE A 769 24.24 -8.78 1.46
C PHE A 769 25.32 -9.77 1.04
N TRP A 770 24.90 -10.96 0.66
CA TRP A 770 25.76 -11.96 0.04
C TRP A 770 25.46 -12.01 -1.45
N HIS A 771 26.51 -12.10 -2.29
CA HIS A 771 26.35 -12.17 -3.73
C HIS A 771 27.46 -13.00 -4.39
N GLY A 772 27.24 -13.43 -5.63
CA GLY A 772 28.24 -14.15 -6.41
C GLY A 772 27.66 -14.64 -7.74
N ALA A 773 28.53 -14.83 -8.71
CA ALA A 773 28.13 -15.43 -9.98
C ALA A 773 27.83 -16.93 -9.79
N HIS A 774 26.67 -17.36 -10.25
CA HIS A 774 26.27 -18.75 -10.29
C HIS A 774 25.25 -18.97 -11.41
N GLN A 775 25.52 -19.96 -12.28
CA GLN A 775 24.62 -20.23 -13.40
C GLN A 775 23.23 -20.63 -12.91
N TYR A 776 22.21 -19.99 -13.42
CA TYR A 776 20.83 -20.29 -13.05
C TYR A 776 20.44 -21.72 -13.43
N ASN A 777 19.78 -22.37 -12.50
CA ASN A 777 19.01 -23.58 -12.71
C ASN A 777 17.83 -23.60 -11.71
N LEU A 778 16.72 -24.20 -12.09
CA LEU A 778 15.51 -24.17 -11.27
C LEU A 778 15.66 -24.88 -9.90
N PRO A 779 16.35 -26.03 -9.77
CA PRO A 779 16.60 -26.63 -8.46
C PRO A 779 17.32 -25.71 -7.48
N ASP A 780 18.42 -25.06 -7.90
CA ASP A 780 19.16 -24.12 -7.05
C ASP A 780 18.34 -22.86 -6.75
N ALA A 781 17.51 -22.39 -7.69
CA ALA A 781 16.62 -21.26 -7.46
C ALA A 781 15.56 -21.58 -6.38
N ILE A 782 15.01 -22.78 -6.38
CA ILE A 782 14.07 -23.24 -5.34
C ILE A 782 14.81 -23.46 -4.00
N ALA A 783 16.02 -23.99 -4.01
CA ALA A 783 16.85 -24.15 -2.81
C ALA A 783 17.22 -22.77 -2.20
N ALA A 784 17.54 -21.78 -3.03
CA ALA A 784 17.76 -20.41 -2.59
C ALA A 784 16.51 -19.81 -1.91
N SER A 785 15.35 -19.93 -2.54
CA SER A 785 14.07 -19.47 -1.97
C SER A 785 13.77 -20.16 -0.63
N ALA A 786 14.05 -21.46 -0.51
CA ALA A 786 13.90 -22.21 0.73
C ALA A 786 14.84 -21.67 1.82
N TYR A 787 16.11 -21.49 1.49
CA TYR A 787 17.11 -20.95 2.40
C TYR A 787 16.70 -19.58 2.96
N GLY A 788 16.34 -18.62 2.10
CA GLY A 788 15.91 -17.30 2.55
C GLY A 788 14.65 -17.32 3.43
N SER A 789 13.66 -18.14 3.06
CA SER A 789 12.42 -18.32 3.83
C SER A 789 12.68 -18.90 5.22
N ILE A 790 13.52 -19.93 5.32
CA ILE A 790 13.85 -20.60 6.58
C ILE A 790 14.73 -19.71 7.46
N LEU A 791 15.69 -18.96 6.88
CA LEU A 791 16.45 -17.96 7.63
C LEU A 791 15.53 -16.93 8.29
N ARG A 792 14.56 -16.38 7.54
CA ARG A 792 13.59 -15.43 8.08
C ARG A 792 12.82 -16.02 9.26
N GLN A 793 12.34 -17.26 9.14
CA GLN A 793 11.62 -17.95 10.21
C GLN A 793 12.50 -18.13 11.47
N ARG A 794 13.76 -18.56 11.29
CA ARG A 794 14.72 -18.71 12.39
C ARG A 794 15.03 -17.39 13.08
N TYR A 795 15.22 -16.31 12.32
CA TYR A 795 15.48 -14.98 12.88
C TYR A 795 14.26 -14.40 13.61
N THR A 796 13.05 -14.62 13.09
CA THR A 796 11.82 -14.24 13.80
C THR A 796 11.77 -14.95 15.15
N LYS A 797 12.04 -16.23 15.20
CA LYS A 797 12.05 -17.01 16.43
C LYS A 797 13.15 -16.57 17.39
N THR A 798 14.42 -16.50 16.94
CA THR A 798 15.57 -16.28 17.83
C THR A 798 15.78 -14.83 18.22
N ILE A 799 15.63 -13.88 17.28
CA ILE A 799 15.93 -12.46 17.52
C ILE A 799 14.71 -11.73 18.08
N ARG A 800 13.51 -12.00 17.53
CA ARG A 800 12.27 -11.32 17.96
C ARG A 800 11.64 -12.02 19.15
N GLU A 801 11.22 -13.30 19.03
CA GLU A 801 10.36 -13.98 20.01
C GLU A 801 11.13 -14.39 21.27
N GLU A 802 12.33 -15.01 21.11
CA GLU A 802 13.11 -15.49 22.26
C GLU A 802 13.89 -14.36 22.97
N LYS A 803 14.38 -13.36 22.21
CA LYS A 803 15.27 -12.31 22.75
C LYS A 803 14.64 -10.91 22.83
N GLY A 804 13.60 -10.62 22.07
CA GLY A 804 12.98 -9.29 22.01
C GLY A 804 13.93 -8.18 21.54
N PHE A 805 14.94 -8.51 20.72
CA PHE A 805 15.96 -7.55 20.27
C PHE A 805 15.52 -6.73 19.08
N ALA A 806 14.51 -7.19 18.36
CA ALA A 806 13.96 -6.57 17.16
C ALA A 806 12.45 -6.80 17.08
N TYR A 807 11.73 -5.85 16.49
CA TYR A 807 10.31 -6.04 16.16
C TYR A 807 10.14 -6.92 14.90
N SER A 808 10.99 -6.72 13.91
CA SER A 808 10.95 -7.49 12.66
C SER A 808 12.36 -7.81 12.17
N VAL A 809 12.49 -8.97 11.54
CA VAL A 809 13.69 -9.36 10.82
C VAL A 809 13.28 -9.90 9.46
N SER A 810 13.92 -9.42 8.41
CA SER A 810 13.72 -9.96 7.07
C SER A 810 14.95 -10.71 6.59
N ALA A 811 14.73 -11.81 5.87
CA ALA A 811 15.75 -12.52 5.12
C ALA A 811 15.15 -13.03 3.82
N SER A 812 15.89 -12.90 2.75
CA SER A 812 15.55 -13.43 1.44
C SER A 812 16.80 -13.98 0.76
N ALA A 813 16.63 -14.99 -0.09
CA ALA A 813 17.68 -15.45 -0.96
C ALA A 813 17.10 -15.80 -2.32
N ALA A 814 17.83 -15.48 -3.36
CA ALA A 814 17.44 -15.70 -4.74
C ALA A 814 18.64 -16.12 -5.60
N LEU A 815 18.36 -16.89 -6.62
CA LEU A 815 19.25 -17.09 -7.75
C LEU A 815 18.60 -16.42 -8.96
N GLY A 816 19.13 -15.24 -9.34
CA GLY A 816 18.60 -14.39 -10.38
C GLY A 816 19.24 -14.62 -11.74
N ARG A 817 18.47 -14.26 -12.76
CA ARG A 817 18.95 -14.14 -14.13
C ARG A 817 19.40 -12.73 -14.43
N GLY A 818 20.40 -12.59 -15.27
CA GLY A 818 20.90 -11.30 -15.69
C GLY A 818 21.90 -11.42 -16.84
N VAL A 819 22.61 -10.33 -17.14
CA VAL A 819 23.78 -10.38 -18.03
C VAL A 819 24.80 -11.38 -17.48
N VAL A 820 24.91 -11.44 -16.15
CA VAL A 820 25.58 -12.51 -15.40
C VAL A 820 24.57 -13.07 -14.38
N ASP A 821 24.32 -14.37 -14.47
CA ASP A 821 23.47 -15.04 -13.48
C ASP A 821 24.13 -14.98 -12.09
N GLY A 822 23.36 -14.70 -11.05
CA GLY A 822 23.95 -14.49 -9.74
C GLY A 822 23.02 -14.81 -8.57
N LEU A 823 23.65 -15.26 -7.48
CA LEU A 823 23.01 -15.38 -6.20
C LEU A 823 22.92 -14.01 -5.51
N SER A 824 21.86 -13.82 -4.73
CA SER A 824 21.75 -12.80 -3.71
C SER A 824 21.15 -13.38 -2.43
N VAL A 825 21.69 -12.95 -1.27
CA VAL A 825 21.06 -13.18 0.04
C VAL A 825 21.04 -11.85 0.77
N GLU A 826 19.87 -11.44 1.20
CA GLU A 826 19.66 -10.18 1.89
C GLU A 826 19.09 -10.44 3.27
N ILE A 827 19.68 -9.82 4.29
CA ILE A 827 19.23 -9.86 5.67
C ILE A 827 19.13 -8.43 6.17
N TYR A 828 17.97 -8.05 6.69
CA TYR A 828 17.73 -6.71 7.23
C TYR A 828 17.07 -6.82 8.60
N CYS A 829 17.62 -6.10 9.57
CA CYS A 829 17.16 -6.11 10.94
C CYS A 829 17.33 -4.73 11.61
N PRO A 830 16.23 -3.98 11.83
CA PRO A 830 16.23 -2.88 12.79
C PRO A 830 16.19 -3.48 14.20
N PHE A 831 17.01 -2.97 15.13
CA PHE A 831 17.17 -3.59 16.43
C PHE A 831 17.56 -2.60 17.54
N THR A 832 17.49 -3.06 18.80
CA THR A 832 17.94 -2.30 19.97
C THR A 832 19.44 -2.02 19.86
N PRO A 833 19.91 -0.77 19.88
CA PRO A 833 21.32 -0.42 19.64
C PRO A 833 22.33 -1.18 20.50
N VAL A 834 22.05 -1.40 21.80
CA VAL A 834 22.91 -2.13 22.76
C VAL A 834 23.07 -3.62 22.43
N LYS A 835 22.34 -4.15 21.47
CA LYS A 835 22.34 -5.57 21.09
C LYS A 835 23.06 -5.85 19.77
N CYS A 836 23.80 -4.89 19.21
CA CYS A 836 24.45 -4.97 17.92
C CYS A 836 25.24 -6.27 17.72
N ASP A 837 26.20 -6.56 18.57
CA ASP A 837 27.04 -7.74 18.44
C ASP A 837 26.24 -9.03 18.67
N SER A 838 25.24 -9.01 19.55
CA SER A 838 24.35 -10.15 19.76
C SER A 838 23.52 -10.46 18.52
N VAL A 839 22.99 -9.44 17.83
CA VAL A 839 22.22 -9.63 16.59
C VAL A 839 23.11 -10.15 15.49
N ALA A 840 24.29 -9.57 15.28
CA ALA A 840 25.26 -10.06 14.28
C ALA A 840 25.66 -11.52 14.53
N MET A 841 25.87 -11.89 15.81
CA MET A 841 26.18 -13.27 16.21
C MET A 841 25.01 -14.22 15.91
N LEU A 842 23.77 -13.86 16.24
CA LEU A 842 22.58 -14.70 15.98
C LEU A 842 22.34 -14.88 14.47
N VAL A 843 22.55 -13.80 13.69
CA VAL A 843 22.47 -13.89 12.22
C VAL A 843 23.50 -14.91 11.72
N ARG A 844 24.73 -14.83 12.15
CA ARG A 844 25.79 -15.74 11.72
C ARG A 844 25.55 -17.18 12.18
N GLN A 845 25.12 -17.40 13.42
CA GLN A 845 24.82 -18.72 13.96
C GLN A 845 23.79 -19.49 13.14
N SER A 846 22.72 -18.84 12.67
CA SER A 846 21.71 -19.51 11.85
C SER A 846 22.24 -19.91 10.48
N ILE A 847 23.11 -19.11 9.86
CA ILE A 847 23.78 -19.43 8.61
C ILE A 847 24.70 -20.63 8.81
N ASP A 848 25.55 -20.61 9.84
CA ASP A 848 26.51 -21.66 10.14
C ASP A 848 25.79 -22.99 10.50
N ASP A 849 24.67 -22.90 11.22
CA ASP A 849 23.87 -24.09 11.55
C ASP A 849 23.27 -24.75 10.31
N ILE A 850 22.68 -23.98 9.39
CA ILE A 850 22.18 -24.52 8.12
C ILE A 850 23.31 -25.11 7.29
N ALA A 851 24.47 -24.46 7.25
CA ALA A 851 25.64 -24.97 6.53
C ALA A 851 26.16 -26.29 7.10
N ALA A 852 26.10 -26.45 8.42
CA ALA A 852 26.58 -27.68 9.11
C ALA A 852 25.53 -28.79 9.10
N ASN A 853 24.29 -28.48 9.49
CA ASN A 853 23.25 -29.44 9.85
C ASN A 853 22.09 -29.51 8.84
N GLY A 854 21.98 -28.53 7.92
CA GLY A 854 20.83 -28.40 7.05
C GLY A 854 19.62 -27.81 7.76
N VAL A 855 18.43 -28.11 7.28
CA VAL A 855 17.15 -27.64 7.81
C VAL A 855 16.35 -28.79 8.40
N THR A 856 15.45 -28.49 9.34
CA THR A 856 14.58 -29.52 9.95
C THR A 856 13.50 -29.99 8.98
N ASN A 857 12.90 -31.14 9.25
CA ASN A 857 11.78 -31.64 8.45
C ASN A 857 10.55 -30.73 8.56
N GLU A 858 10.34 -30.10 9.71
CA GLU A 858 9.23 -29.16 9.93
C GLU A 858 9.40 -27.88 9.07
N GLU A 859 10.60 -27.28 9.10
CA GLU A 859 10.93 -26.12 8.27
C GLU A 859 10.76 -26.42 6.77
N LEU A 860 11.26 -27.55 6.33
CA LEU A 860 11.18 -27.97 4.93
C LEU A 860 9.74 -28.27 4.51
N THR A 861 8.95 -28.92 5.36
CA THR A 861 7.54 -29.23 5.08
C THR A 861 6.71 -27.96 5.00
N SER A 862 6.86 -27.05 5.96
CA SER A 862 6.19 -25.75 5.96
C SER A 862 6.52 -24.94 4.71
N PHE A 863 7.79 -24.89 4.31
CA PHE A 863 8.21 -24.24 3.08
C PHE A 863 7.53 -24.86 1.84
N LYS A 864 7.56 -26.20 1.69
CA LYS A 864 6.96 -26.88 0.55
C LYS A 864 5.47 -26.63 0.44
N LEU A 865 4.74 -26.73 1.54
CA LEU A 865 3.29 -26.47 1.57
C LEU A 865 2.97 -25.02 1.16
N PHE A 866 3.74 -24.08 1.68
CA PHE A 866 3.56 -22.67 1.32
C PHE A 866 3.84 -22.43 -0.17
N GLN A 867 4.92 -22.97 -0.71
CA GLN A 867 5.30 -22.80 -2.12
C GLN A 867 4.30 -23.48 -3.07
N GLN A 868 3.82 -24.68 -2.72
CA GLN A 868 2.77 -25.35 -3.50
C GLN A 868 1.50 -24.48 -3.56
N LYS A 869 1.08 -23.96 -2.41
CA LYS A 869 -0.07 -23.07 -2.31
C LYS A 869 0.11 -21.80 -3.18
N GLN A 870 1.29 -21.16 -3.11
CA GLN A 870 1.58 -19.99 -3.94
C GLN A 870 1.56 -20.32 -5.43
N PHE A 871 2.14 -21.46 -5.81
CA PHE A 871 2.13 -21.92 -7.20
C PHE A 871 0.70 -22.13 -7.71
N ASP A 872 -0.17 -22.77 -6.93
CA ASP A 872 -1.58 -23.02 -7.28
C ASP A 872 -2.35 -21.71 -7.43
N ASN A 873 -2.15 -20.75 -6.53
CA ASN A 873 -2.77 -19.43 -6.60
C ASN A 873 -2.27 -18.60 -7.79
N ASN A 874 -0.95 -18.65 -8.05
CA ASN A 874 -0.33 -17.88 -9.13
C ASN A 874 -0.82 -18.29 -10.52
N GLN A 875 -1.07 -19.58 -10.73
CA GLN A 875 -1.59 -20.09 -12.01
C GLN A 875 -2.94 -19.47 -12.42
N ARG A 876 -3.67 -18.87 -11.48
CA ARG A 876 -4.94 -18.17 -11.71
C ARG A 876 -4.77 -16.65 -11.81
N GLN A 877 -3.56 -16.16 -12.05
CA GLN A 877 -3.25 -14.75 -12.18
C GLN A 877 -2.67 -14.44 -13.57
N ASN A 878 -3.22 -13.43 -14.23
CA ASN A 878 -2.74 -12.98 -15.55
C ASN A 878 -1.28 -12.53 -15.52
N GLY A 879 -0.84 -11.94 -14.39
CA GLY A 879 0.56 -11.53 -14.19
C GLY A 879 1.55 -12.68 -14.21
N TYR A 880 1.18 -13.82 -13.61
CA TYR A 880 2.01 -15.01 -13.60
C TYR A 880 2.30 -15.52 -15.03
N TRP A 881 1.28 -15.64 -15.86
CA TRP A 881 1.45 -16.08 -17.25
C TRP A 881 2.20 -15.06 -18.10
N ALA A 882 2.01 -13.78 -17.87
CA ALA A 882 2.81 -12.75 -18.52
C ALA A 882 4.30 -12.87 -18.17
N GLY A 883 4.63 -13.09 -16.89
CA GLY A 883 6.00 -13.34 -16.43
C GLY A 883 6.62 -14.60 -17.01
N LEU A 884 5.86 -15.70 -17.07
CA LEU A 884 6.34 -16.95 -17.71
C LEU A 884 6.65 -16.76 -19.20
N ILE A 885 5.82 -15.99 -19.91
CA ILE A 885 6.08 -15.67 -21.32
C ILE A 885 7.32 -14.79 -21.45
N GLU A 886 7.49 -13.85 -20.53
CA GLU A 886 8.68 -12.99 -20.44
C GLU A 886 9.95 -13.80 -20.17
N ASP A 887 9.96 -14.67 -19.16
CA ASP A 887 11.09 -15.56 -18.83
C ASP A 887 11.45 -16.46 -20.01
N LYS A 888 10.44 -17.02 -20.67
CA LYS A 888 10.68 -17.84 -21.87
C LYS A 888 11.23 -17.03 -23.03
N LEU A 889 10.74 -15.81 -23.20
CA LEU A 889 11.20 -14.89 -24.24
C LEU A 889 12.61 -14.40 -23.98
N GLU A 890 12.90 -14.06 -22.72
CA GLU A 890 14.15 -13.45 -22.32
C GLU A 890 15.26 -14.48 -22.14
N TRP A 891 14.97 -15.61 -21.48
CA TRP A 891 16.01 -16.55 -21.04
C TRP A 891 15.83 -17.97 -21.57
N ASP A 892 14.77 -18.25 -22.32
CA ASP A 892 14.35 -19.60 -22.74
C ASP A 892 14.14 -20.56 -21.58
N ILE A 893 13.62 -20.04 -20.45
CA ILE A 893 13.35 -20.83 -19.24
C ILE A 893 11.92 -21.32 -19.20
N ASP A 894 11.77 -22.53 -18.63
CA ASP A 894 10.53 -23.07 -18.13
C ASP A 894 10.62 -23.20 -16.62
N SER A 895 10.14 -22.21 -15.89
CA SER A 895 10.04 -22.23 -14.43
C SER A 895 8.72 -22.84 -13.93
N HIS A 896 7.84 -23.28 -14.83
CA HIS A 896 6.49 -23.77 -14.54
C HIS A 896 6.39 -25.30 -14.54
N THR A 897 6.79 -25.94 -15.63
CA THR A 897 6.45 -27.37 -15.91
C THR A 897 7.02 -28.32 -14.88
N GLU A 898 8.24 -28.11 -14.42
CA GLU A 898 8.91 -28.99 -13.46
C GLU A 898 8.89 -28.49 -12.01
N PHE A 899 8.31 -27.30 -11.75
CA PHE A 899 8.37 -26.66 -10.45
C PHE A 899 7.91 -27.58 -9.31
N VAL A 900 6.71 -28.13 -9.41
CA VAL A 900 6.12 -29.00 -8.36
C VAL A 900 6.98 -30.24 -8.13
N SER A 901 7.43 -30.91 -9.20
CA SER A 901 8.22 -32.13 -9.09
C SER A 901 9.60 -31.91 -8.46
N ILE A 902 10.19 -30.72 -8.69
CA ILE A 902 11.46 -30.32 -8.07
C ILE A 902 11.22 -29.94 -6.61
N LEU A 903 10.16 -29.17 -6.33
CA LEU A 903 9.79 -28.80 -4.97
C LEU A 903 9.53 -29.99 -4.07
N GLU A 904 8.81 -31.02 -4.58
CA GLU A 904 8.56 -32.25 -3.84
C GLU A 904 9.85 -32.99 -3.48
N LYS A 905 10.83 -33.04 -4.40
CA LYS A 905 12.12 -33.73 -4.22
C LYS A 905 13.12 -32.94 -3.39
N LEU A 906 12.91 -31.63 -3.21
CA LEU A 906 13.82 -30.79 -2.43
C LEU A 906 14.10 -31.42 -1.05
N SER A 907 15.35 -31.52 -0.70
CA SER A 907 15.81 -32.11 0.57
C SER A 907 16.59 -31.10 1.41
N SER A 908 16.76 -31.41 2.70
CA SER A 908 17.65 -30.66 3.60
C SER A 908 19.09 -30.59 3.08
N ASP A 909 19.56 -31.70 2.46
CA ASP A 909 20.89 -31.75 1.86
C ASP A 909 21.05 -30.82 0.66
N ASP A 910 20.02 -30.66 -0.16
CA ASP A 910 20.06 -29.72 -1.29
C ASP A 910 20.24 -28.27 -0.79
N ILE A 911 19.49 -27.87 0.24
CA ILE A 911 19.62 -26.54 0.86
C ILE A 911 21.01 -26.38 1.50
N ARG A 912 21.45 -27.35 2.28
CA ARG A 912 22.80 -27.36 2.89
C ARG A 912 23.89 -27.23 1.82
N ASN A 913 23.77 -27.96 0.73
CA ASN A 913 24.73 -27.94 -0.37
C ASN A 913 24.73 -26.60 -1.09
N TYR A 914 23.55 -25.99 -1.30
CA TYR A 914 23.44 -24.67 -1.87
C TYR A 914 24.15 -23.64 -0.98
N VAL A 915 23.91 -23.63 0.33
CA VAL A 915 24.57 -22.72 1.27
C VAL A 915 26.10 -22.88 1.23
N ASN A 916 26.62 -24.12 1.32
CA ASN A 916 28.06 -24.33 1.35
C ASN A 916 28.75 -24.09 0.01
N ASN A 917 28.16 -24.55 -1.10
CA ASN A 917 28.84 -24.57 -2.40
C ASN A 917 28.55 -23.37 -3.26
N VAL A 918 27.49 -22.58 -2.93
CA VAL A 918 27.11 -21.41 -3.68
C VAL A 918 27.28 -20.16 -2.82
N VAL A 919 26.55 -20.03 -1.70
CA VAL A 919 26.56 -18.81 -0.88
C VAL A 919 27.92 -18.59 -0.21
N LEU A 920 28.37 -19.53 0.64
CA LEU A 920 29.62 -19.36 1.41
C LEU A 920 30.87 -19.44 0.53
N LYS A 921 30.82 -20.23 -0.52
CA LYS A 921 31.94 -20.34 -1.47
C LYS A 921 32.17 -19.07 -2.29
N ALA A 922 31.13 -18.26 -2.54
CA ALA A 922 31.27 -16.97 -3.22
C ALA A 922 32.17 -16.02 -2.42
N ASN A 923 32.19 -16.14 -1.10
CA ASN A 923 33.00 -15.35 -0.17
C ASN A 923 32.85 -13.82 -0.36
N ASN A 924 31.70 -13.36 -0.82
CA ASN A 924 31.34 -11.96 -0.95
C ASN A 924 30.20 -11.65 0.02
N CYS A 925 30.55 -11.07 1.16
CA CYS A 925 29.62 -10.71 2.21
C CYS A 925 29.82 -9.24 2.59
N ILE A 926 28.83 -8.43 2.32
CA ILE A 926 28.84 -6.99 2.62
C ILE A 926 27.91 -6.77 3.82
N THR A 927 28.46 -6.24 4.91
CA THR A 927 27.69 -5.91 6.11
C THR A 927 27.68 -4.41 6.31
N ILE A 928 26.51 -3.82 6.51
CA ILE A 928 26.34 -2.40 6.82
C ILE A 928 25.59 -2.27 8.14
N ILE A 929 26.15 -1.49 9.06
CA ILE A 929 25.58 -1.26 10.39
C ILE A 929 25.54 0.24 10.65
N MET A 930 24.35 0.77 10.93
CA MET A 930 24.19 2.13 11.39
C MET A 930 23.74 2.15 12.84
N LEU A 931 24.41 2.95 13.66
CA LEU A 931 24.14 3.13 15.07
C LEU A 931 23.78 4.59 15.38
N PRO A 932 23.03 4.89 16.46
CA PRO A 932 22.83 6.26 16.91
C PRO A 932 24.15 6.88 17.41
N GLU A 933 24.34 8.19 17.18
CA GLU A 933 25.58 8.92 17.49
C GLU A 933 25.91 8.94 19.00
N ASP A 934 24.91 8.97 19.87
CA ASP A 934 25.08 9.02 21.31
C ASP A 934 25.41 7.66 21.95
N PHE A 935 25.54 6.62 21.13
CA PHE A 935 25.91 5.28 21.56
C PHE A 935 27.42 5.09 21.49
N THR A 936 28.09 5.12 22.63
CA THR A 936 29.52 4.81 22.72
C THR A 936 29.74 3.30 22.81
N GLU A 937 30.84 2.79 22.21
CA GLU A 937 31.25 1.37 22.32
C GLU A 937 31.36 0.90 23.78
N LYS A 938 31.51 1.83 24.73
CA LYS A 938 31.60 1.57 26.17
C LYS A 938 30.26 1.10 26.77
N GLU A 939 29.13 1.51 26.21
CA GLU A 939 27.79 1.04 26.61
C GLU A 939 27.43 -0.31 25.95
N LEU A 940 28.17 -0.72 24.92
CA LEU A 940 28.04 -2.03 24.29
C LEU A 940 28.72 -3.17 25.08
N GLY A 941 29.66 -2.85 26.03
CA GLY A 941 30.46 -3.81 26.77
C GLY A 941 30.07 -4.06 28.22
N GLU A 942 29.09 -3.34 28.77
CA GLU A 942 28.76 -3.41 30.22
C GLU A 942 27.36 -3.97 30.54
N GLN A 943 26.68 -4.66 29.61
CA GLN A 943 25.40 -5.34 29.90
C GLN A 943 25.37 -6.81 29.51
#